data_a4b46b1c22961be0e53b0aa870b217d2
#
_entry.id   a4b46b1c22961be0e53b0aa870b217d2
#
_cell.length_a   1.000
_cell.length_b   1.000
_cell.length_c   1.000
_cell.angle_alpha   90.00
_cell.angle_beta   90.00
_cell.angle_gamma   90.00
#
_symmetry.space_group_name_H-M   'P 1'
#
loop_
_entity.id
_entity.type
_entity.pdbx_description
1 polymer ?
#
loop_
_entity_poly.entity_id
_entity_poly.type
_entity_poly.pdbx_seq_one_letter_code
_entity_poly.pdbx_strand_id
1 'polypeptide(L)'
;MSEPLTWLPDGTPYSPRFGDRYHSELGGLTQAQQVFLAGCGLPAAWAGQAQWRVLETGFGLGLNFLVTWAAWKADAQRPNMLYFTSVEAYPVSAEDLLQAAPQDPQLRPLAEQLAARFHGLLPGVHRLAFDGGRVQLTLWIGDAQAMLRQQHTVADSIYLDGFSPSANPEIWDSHTLKALARHCRRGTRLATWTIARAVRDQLTQCGFEVHKVPGVPPKRDNLQAHFNPAWQPRVRAPAGPAPVPHAGSALVVGAGLAGSAVAHSLALRGWQVTVLAAGAAPADGASGLPAGLFCPHVSPDDSVLSRLSRSGVRMTLQRLHDLCAENSDWGHSGVLEHCTDGGTGLPASWANGPGADWSHATDSAQLQAAGLSDDTVACWHAQAGWVRPAQLVQAQLAHANIQFQANAQVARLQTTADGAWQALAADGSTLAQADIAVLACGPATQDLLPAHTTWPLQAIRGQISWGLHSLHNAYALPPFPVNGNGNLVTHIPLPEGQGWVMGSTFERDVTELPISATDQAAAHAVNHAKLSTLLPASAAPLAAWFDPADSRCQPTWGCVRCASHDRLPIAGWVSSAPPGLWALTALGARGLTLSVLCGELIAAQLHGEPLPLDAKLAQHLGTERLARQVQHAKIEKES
;
A
#
# COMPACT_ATOMS: atom_id res chain seq x y z
N MET A 1 8.06 -10.75 -17.51
CA MET A 1 8.61 -12.12 -17.53
C MET A 1 9.63 -12.18 -16.42
N SER A 2 9.58 -13.19 -15.56
CA SER A 2 10.62 -13.44 -14.56
C SER A 2 11.94 -13.77 -15.27
N GLU A 3 13.06 -13.46 -14.61
CA GLU A 3 14.38 -13.85 -15.09
C GLU A 3 14.50 -15.37 -15.09
N PRO A 4 14.83 -16.03 -16.20
CA PRO A 4 15.09 -17.46 -16.19
C PRO A 4 16.39 -17.74 -15.42
N LEU A 5 16.30 -18.59 -14.41
CA LEU A 5 17.44 -19.01 -13.60
C LEU A 5 17.90 -20.39 -14.04
N THR A 6 19.21 -20.61 -14.11
CA THR A 6 19.81 -21.95 -14.27
C THR A 6 20.72 -22.24 -13.09
N TRP A 7 20.89 -23.53 -12.78
CA TRP A 7 21.71 -23.99 -11.67
C TRP A 7 22.95 -24.68 -12.22
N LEU A 8 24.12 -24.21 -11.83
CA LEU A 8 25.38 -24.84 -12.21
C LEU A 8 25.58 -26.17 -11.45
N PRO A 9 26.49 -27.06 -11.90
CA PRO A 9 26.73 -28.35 -11.25
C PRO A 9 27.13 -28.25 -9.76
N ASP A 10 27.70 -27.12 -9.34
CA ASP A 10 28.07 -26.81 -7.94
C ASP A 10 26.91 -26.23 -7.12
N GLY A 11 25.71 -26.13 -7.70
CA GLY A 11 24.53 -25.56 -7.06
C GLY A 11 24.48 -24.02 -7.06
N THR A 12 25.41 -23.36 -7.76
CA THR A 12 25.41 -21.88 -7.86
C THR A 12 24.34 -21.41 -8.86
N PRO A 13 23.47 -20.46 -8.49
CA PRO A 13 22.52 -19.86 -9.42
C PRO A 13 23.21 -18.96 -10.46
N TYR A 14 22.79 -19.10 -11.70
CA TYR A 14 23.38 -18.46 -12.87
C TYR A 14 22.30 -17.79 -13.74
N SER A 15 22.57 -16.58 -14.20
CA SER A 15 21.71 -15.87 -15.15
C SER A 15 22.17 -16.12 -16.58
N PRO A 16 21.37 -16.80 -17.41
CA PRO A 16 21.67 -16.95 -18.84
C PRO A 16 21.64 -15.62 -19.60
N ARG A 17 20.84 -14.66 -19.15
CA ARG A 17 20.73 -13.32 -19.74
C ARG A 17 22.03 -12.55 -19.65
N PHE A 18 22.65 -12.56 -18.48
CA PHE A 18 23.87 -11.80 -18.20
C PHE A 18 25.14 -12.64 -18.36
N GLY A 19 25.02 -13.94 -18.50
CA GLY A 19 26.17 -14.84 -18.60
C GLY A 19 27.04 -14.81 -17.34
N ASP A 20 26.44 -14.61 -16.15
CA ASP A 20 27.17 -14.42 -14.91
C ASP A 20 26.46 -15.15 -13.72
N ARG A 21 27.19 -15.38 -12.65
CA ARG A 21 26.72 -16.02 -11.42
C ARG A 21 26.14 -14.99 -10.47
N TYR A 22 25.08 -15.35 -9.72
CA TYR A 22 24.52 -14.48 -8.70
C TYR A 22 25.44 -14.27 -7.49
N HIS A 23 26.32 -15.18 -7.21
CA HIS A 23 27.34 -15.08 -6.16
C HIS A 23 28.55 -15.96 -6.46
N SER A 24 29.62 -15.79 -5.68
CA SER A 24 30.84 -16.61 -5.80
C SER A 24 30.60 -18.07 -5.40
N GLU A 25 31.47 -18.98 -5.87
CA GLU A 25 31.45 -20.40 -5.52
C GLU A 25 31.54 -20.67 -3.99
N LEU A 26 32.12 -19.76 -3.23
CA LEU A 26 32.25 -19.85 -1.77
C LEU A 26 30.98 -19.41 -1.01
N GLY A 27 29.89 -19.12 -1.74
CA GLY A 27 28.58 -18.81 -1.18
C GLY A 27 28.26 -17.31 -1.06
N GLY A 28 27.02 -16.95 -1.33
CA GLY A 28 26.53 -15.58 -1.27
C GLY A 28 26.39 -15.05 0.16
N LEU A 29 26.16 -15.94 1.15
CA LEU A 29 25.91 -15.55 2.54
C LEU A 29 27.08 -14.76 3.14
N THR A 30 28.31 -15.26 3.01
CA THR A 30 29.51 -14.59 3.50
C THR A 30 29.70 -13.23 2.83
N GLN A 31 29.43 -13.15 1.53
CA GLN A 31 29.47 -11.89 0.78
C GLN A 31 28.44 -10.88 1.32
N ALA A 32 27.20 -11.28 1.50
CA ALA A 32 26.15 -10.41 2.04
C ALA A 32 26.49 -9.90 3.46
N GLN A 33 27.02 -10.76 4.31
CA GLN A 33 27.40 -10.42 5.69
C GLN A 33 28.64 -9.51 5.76
N GLN A 34 29.72 -9.87 5.06
CA GLN A 34 31.01 -9.21 5.24
C GLN A 34 31.23 -8.03 4.28
N VAL A 35 30.78 -8.15 3.03
CA VAL A 35 30.95 -7.06 2.05
C VAL A 35 29.93 -5.96 2.26
N PHE A 36 28.64 -6.31 2.35
CA PHE A 36 27.57 -5.33 2.34
C PHE A 36 27.16 -4.90 3.76
N LEU A 37 26.72 -5.82 4.60
CA LEU A 37 26.26 -5.49 5.95
C LEU A 37 27.40 -4.88 6.79
N ALA A 38 28.48 -5.63 7.03
CA ALA A 38 29.62 -5.17 7.79
C ALA A 38 30.39 -4.05 7.08
N GLY A 39 30.44 -4.07 5.73
CA GLY A 39 31.05 -3.03 4.92
C GLY A 39 30.40 -1.66 5.07
N CYS A 40 29.11 -1.61 5.36
CA CYS A 40 28.39 -0.39 5.73
C CYS A 40 28.40 -0.14 7.26
N GLY A 41 29.14 -0.95 8.04
CA GLY A 41 29.29 -0.80 9.49
C GLY A 41 28.06 -1.21 10.28
N LEU A 42 27.18 -2.03 9.71
CA LEU A 42 25.99 -2.54 10.38
C LEU A 42 26.32 -3.81 11.21
N PRO A 43 25.71 -3.99 12.37
CA PRO A 43 24.61 -3.21 12.97
C PRO A 43 25.03 -1.95 13.72
N ALA A 44 26.29 -1.78 14.09
CA ALA A 44 26.72 -0.68 14.95
C ALA A 44 26.33 0.72 14.46
N ALA A 45 26.27 0.94 13.15
CA ALA A 45 25.97 2.25 12.56
C ALA A 45 24.53 2.72 12.76
N TRP A 46 23.56 1.81 12.96
CA TRP A 46 22.15 2.16 13.18
C TRP A 46 21.76 2.28 14.66
N ALA A 47 22.68 1.97 15.59
CA ALA A 47 22.39 2.03 17.01
C ALA A 47 21.94 3.44 17.43
N GLY A 48 20.81 3.50 18.14
CA GLY A 48 20.22 4.77 18.59
C GLY A 48 19.52 5.59 17.52
N GLN A 49 19.42 5.09 16.28
CA GLN A 49 18.64 5.75 15.22
C GLN A 49 17.17 5.31 15.28
N ALA A 50 16.24 6.24 15.02
CA ALA A 50 14.81 5.91 14.95
C ALA A 50 14.48 5.04 13.70
N GLN A 51 15.21 5.26 12.62
CA GLN A 51 15.05 4.55 11.35
C GLN A 51 16.40 4.36 10.65
N TRP A 52 16.49 3.34 9.80
CA TRP A 52 17.65 3.12 8.92
C TRP A 52 17.19 2.77 7.50
N ARG A 53 17.82 3.40 6.50
CA ARG A 53 17.45 3.27 5.09
C ARG A 53 18.62 2.71 4.30
N VAL A 54 18.43 1.49 3.76
CA VAL A 54 19.35 0.85 2.84
C VAL A 54 18.83 1.06 1.42
N LEU A 55 19.70 1.46 0.50
CA LEU A 55 19.44 1.47 -0.94
C LEU A 55 20.38 0.48 -1.62
N GLU A 56 19.83 -0.45 -2.37
CA GLU A 56 20.55 -1.48 -3.09
C GLU A 56 20.32 -1.34 -4.59
N THR A 57 21.32 -1.69 -5.37
CA THR A 57 21.19 -1.94 -6.81
C THR A 57 21.34 -3.44 -7.08
N GLY A 58 20.37 -4.04 -7.83
CA GLY A 58 20.36 -5.48 -8.09
C GLY A 58 19.87 -6.31 -6.89
N PHE A 59 18.55 -6.48 -6.76
CA PHE A 59 17.95 -7.31 -5.71
C PHE A 59 18.34 -8.78 -5.83
N GLY A 60 18.41 -9.27 -7.07
CA GLY A 60 18.77 -10.64 -7.40
C GLY A 60 17.89 -11.64 -6.64
N LEU A 61 18.53 -12.45 -5.79
CA LEU A 61 17.87 -13.48 -4.97
C LEU A 61 17.51 -13.00 -3.56
N GLY A 62 17.64 -11.71 -3.27
CA GLY A 62 17.22 -11.08 -2.02
C GLY A 62 18.11 -11.37 -0.80
N LEU A 63 19.29 -11.94 -1.00
CA LEU A 63 20.14 -12.40 0.11
C LEU A 63 20.65 -11.25 0.99
N ASN A 64 21.02 -10.12 0.40
CA ASN A 64 21.44 -8.92 1.14
C ASN A 64 20.31 -8.38 2.02
N PHE A 65 19.06 -8.41 1.53
CA PHE A 65 17.88 -8.06 2.32
C PHE A 65 17.68 -9.03 3.48
N LEU A 66 17.70 -10.35 3.23
CA LEU A 66 17.51 -11.38 4.27
C LEU A 66 18.54 -11.26 5.38
N VAL A 67 19.81 -11.06 5.04
CA VAL A 67 20.91 -10.90 6.01
C VAL A 67 20.73 -9.60 6.83
N THR A 68 20.35 -8.51 6.18
CA THR A 68 20.11 -7.23 6.86
C THR A 68 18.90 -7.30 7.80
N TRP A 69 17.83 -7.96 7.36
CA TRP A 69 16.64 -8.21 8.17
C TRP A 69 16.92 -9.09 9.39
N ALA A 70 17.67 -10.20 9.20
CA ALA A 70 18.08 -11.06 10.31
C ALA A 70 18.95 -10.31 11.33
N ALA A 71 19.90 -9.51 10.86
CA ALA A 71 20.73 -8.67 11.73
C ALA A 71 19.90 -7.65 12.51
N TRP A 72 18.90 -7.02 11.86
CA TRP A 72 17.97 -6.10 12.52
C TRP A 72 17.16 -6.82 13.60
N LYS A 73 16.65 -8.05 13.34
CA LYS A 73 15.91 -8.82 14.34
C LYS A 73 16.76 -9.21 15.54
N ALA A 74 18.02 -9.52 15.33
CA ALA A 74 18.95 -9.96 16.37
C ALA A 74 19.49 -8.82 17.26
N ASP A 75 19.47 -7.57 16.78
CA ASP A 75 20.06 -6.44 17.48
C ASP A 75 19.08 -5.79 18.46
N ALA A 76 19.45 -5.75 19.76
CA ALA A 76 18.66 -5.07 20.78
C ALA A 76 18.65 -3.53 20.64
N GLN A 77 19.65 -2.95 19.95
CA GLN A 77 19.77 -1.51 19.70
C GLN A 77 19.29 -1.11 18.29
N ARG A 78 18.56 -2.00 17.64
CA ARG A 78 18.02 -1.78 16.29
C ARG A 78 17.14 -0.53 16.21
N PRO A 79 17.09 0.15 15.05
CA PRO A 79 16.13 1.21 14.80
C PRO A 79 14.69 0.65 14.86
N ASN A 80 13.73 1.50 15.22
CA ASN A 80 12.32 1.12 15.23
C ASN A 80 11.83 0.69 13.84
N MET A 81 12.32 1.37 12.79
CA MET A 81 11.98 1.09 11.40
C MET A 81 13.23 0.78 10.56
N LEU A 82 13.18 -0.31 9.79
CA LEU A 82 14.14 -0.65 8.75
C LEU A 82 13.48 -0.49 7.37
N TYR A 83 14.03 0.39 6.55
CA TYR A 83 13.66 0.54 5.14
C TYR A 83 14.75 -0.04 4.26
N PHE A 84 14.40 -1.03 3.46
CA PHE A 84 15.30 -1.59 2.46
C PHE A 84 14.70 -1.35 1.08
N THR A 85 15.35 -0.50 0.29
CA THR A 85 14.94 -0.22 -1.09
C THR A 85 15.90 -0.90 -2.03
N SER A 86 15.39 -1.67 -2.99
CA SER A 86 16.23 -2.30 -4.00
C SER A 86 15.69 -2.10 -5.41
N VAL A 87 16.57 -1.85 -6.35
CA VAL A 87 16.25 -1.74 -7.77
C VAL A 87 16.49 -3.09 -8.45
N GLU A 88 15.51 -3.57 -9.22
CA GLU A 88 15.63 -4.82 -9.96
C GLU A 88 14.94 -4.72 -11.32
N ALA A 89 15.64 -5.02 -12.39
CA ALA A 89 15.07 -4.96 -13.73
C ALA A 89 14.34 -6.25 -14.14
N TYR A 90 14.82 -7.38 -13.64
CA TYR A 90 14.39 -8.72 -14.04
C TYR A 90 14.20 -9.61 -12.81
N PRO A 91 13.13 -9.43 -12.04
CA PRO A 91 12.90 -10.24 -10.84
C PRO A 91 12.86 -11.73 -11.16
N VAL A 92 13.50 -12.55 -10.32
CA VAL A 92 13.38 -14.01 -10.36
C VAL A 92 11.97 -14.43 -9.90
N SER A 93 11.64 -15.73 -10.03
CA SER A 93 10.42 -16.26 -9.43
C SER A 93 10.54 -16.37 -7.90
N ALA A 94 9.40 -16.39 -7.19
CA ALA A 94 9.38 -16.66 -5.75
C ALA A 94 9.93 -18.05 -5.41
N GLU A 95 9.73 -19.03 -6.30
CA GLU A 95 10.24 -20.39 -6.17
C GLU A 95 11.77 -20.42 -6.26
N ASP A 96 12.35 -19.77 -7.27
CA ASP A 96 13.80 -19.64 -7.42
C ASP A 96 14.45 -18.91 -6.25
N LEU A 97 13.82 -17.84 -5.78
CA LEU A 97 14.28 -17.10 -4.61
C LEU A 97 14.33 -18.00 -3.38
N LEU A 98 13.26 -18.78 -3.15
CA LEU A 98 13.18 -19.71 -2.03
C LEU A 98 14.15 -20.88 -2.18
N GLN A 99 14.34 -21.39 -3.39
CA GLN A 99 15.31 -22.46 -3.66
C GLN A 99 16.75 -22.00 -3.41
N ALA A 100 17.08 -20.75 -3.80
CA ALA A 100 18.41 -20.17 -3.59
C ALA A 100 18.69 -19.77 -2.13
N ALA A 101 17.65 -19.64 -1.30
CA ALA A 101 17.80 -19.19 0.07
C ALA A 101 18.64 -20.18 0.91
N PRO A 102 19.56 -19.65 1.76
CA PRO A 102 20.37 -20.50 2.63
C PRO A 102 19.52 -21.39 3.54
N GLN A 103 20.02 -22.60 3.83
CA GLN A 103 19.43 -23.50 4.82
C GLN A 103 19.79 -23.11 6.25
N ASP A 104 20.08 -21.85 6.48
CA ASP A 104 20.39 -21.27 7.79
C ASP A 104 19.09 -21.14 8.61
N PRO A 105 19.07 -21.60 9.89
CA PRO A 105 17.87 -21.56 10.73
C PRO A 105 17.30 -20.15 10.97
N GLN A 106 18.12 -19.09 10.87
CA GLN A 106 17.67 -17.71 11.03
C GLN A 106 17.14 -17.13 9.72
N LEU A 107 17.71 -17.51 8.57
CA LEU A 107 17.38 -16.94 7.27
C LEU A 107 16.23 -17.66 6.57
N ARG A 108 16.14 -18.99 6.73
CA ARG A 108 15.12 -19.79 6.03
C ARG A 108 13.68 -19.34 6.32
N PRO A 109 13.27 -19.11 7.57
CA PRO A 109 11.93 -18.60 7.87
C PRO A 109 11.66 -17.19 7.31
N LEU A 110 12.70 -16.36 7.17
CA LEU A 110 12.58 -15.02 6.56
C LEU A 110 12.42 -15.14 5.04
N ALA A 111 13.15 -16.06 4.42
CA ALA A 111 13.04 -16.33 2.99
C ALA A 111 11.65 -16.87 2.62
N GLU A 112 11.06 -17.70 3.44
CA GLU A 112 9.68 -18.20 3.28
C GLU A 112 8.65 -17.07 3.35
N GLN A 113 8.81 -16.17 4.33
CA GLN A 113 7.95 -14.98 4.42
C GLN A 113 8.13 -14.03 3.22
N LEU A 114 9.36 -13.86 2.73
CA LEU A 114 9.64 -13.06 1.54
C LEU A 114 8.99 -13.69 0.30
N ALA A 115 9.20 -14.98 0.05
CA ALA A 115 8.66 -15.71 -1.08
C ALA A 115 7.12 -15.67 -1.13
N ALA A 116 6.46 -15.80 0.02
CA ALA A 116 4.99 -15.73 0.13
C ALA A 116 4.42 -14.37 -0.32
N ARG A 117 5.21 -13.29 -0.28
CA ARG A 117 4.81 -11.93 -0.68
C ARG A 117 5.41 -11.49 -2.02
N PHE A 118 6.28 -12.32 -2.62
CA PHE A 118 7.06 -12.00 -3.82
C PHE A 118 6.33 -12.43 -5.09
N HIS A 119 5.21 -11.77 -5.40
CA HIS A 119 4.35 -12.06 -6.55
C HIS A 119 3.88 -10.78 -7.24
N GLY A 120 3.47 -10.87 -8.51
CA GLY A 120 2.85 -9.77 -9.24
C GLY A 120 3.73 -8.53 -9.38
N LEU A 121 5.04 -8.73 -9.55
CA LEU A 121 6.03 -7.65 -9.63
C LEU A 121 6.09 -7.06 -11.05
N LEU A 122 5.05 -6.31 -11.39
CA LEU A 122 4.99 -5.49 -12.61
C LEU A 122 5.97 -4.32 -12.54
N PRO A 123 6.40 -3.71 -13.68
CA PRO A 123 7.20 -2.48 -13.63
C PRO A 123 6.58 -1.40 -12.74
N GLY A 124 7.39 -0.80 -11.86
CA GLY A 124 6.96 0.20 -10.89
C GLY A 124 7.47 -0.05 -9.47
N VAL A 125 6.76 0.48 -8.48
CA VAL A 125 7.14 0.41 -7.07
C VAL A 125 6.25 -0.58 -6.33
N HIS A 126 6.87 -1.52 -5.60
CA HIS A 126 6.17 -2.50 -4.77
C HIS A 126 6.67 -2.44 -3.33
N ARG A 127 5.77 -2.29 -2.38
CA ARG A 127 6.06 -2.31 -0.96
C ARG A 127 5.67 -3.65 -0.35
N LEU A 128 6.64 -4.33 0.27
CA LEU A 128 6.44 -5.53 1.07
C LEU A 128 6.81 -5.21 2.53
N ALA A 129 5.89 -5.49 3.45
CA ALA A 129 6.06 -5.21 4.87
C ALA A 129 6.22 -6.51 5.65
N PHE A 130 7.08 -6.48 6.68
CA PHE A 130 7.40 -7.62 7.54
C PHE A 130 7.51 -7.16 8.99
N ASP A 131 7.54 -8.09 9.93
CA ASP A 131 7.64 -7.81 11.38
C ASP A 131 6.61 -6.76 11.85
N GLY A 132 5.34 -6.98 11.50
CA GLY A 132 4.25 -6.06 11.85
C GLY A 132 4.38 -4.67 11.20
N GLY A 133 5.04 -4.57 10.03
CA GLY A 133 5.25 -3.32 9.30
C GLY A 133 6.51 -2.54 9.67
N ARG A 134 7.36 -3.06 10.55
CA ARG A 134 8.62 -2.39 10.97
C ARG A 134 9.77 -2.60 10.00
N VAL A 135 9.77 -3.69 9.24
CA VAL A 135 10.73 -3.96 8.17
C VAL A 135 10.01 -3.80 6.85
N GLN A 136 10.44 -2.84 6.05
CA GLN A 136 9.78 -2.47 4.81
C GLN A 136 10.74 -2.60 3.64
N LEU A 137 10.50 -3.62 2.80
CA LEU A 137 11.18 -3.79 1.53
C LEU A 137 10.41 -3.04 0.44
N THR A 138 11.09 -2.14 -0.27
CA THR A 138 10.54 -1.44 -1.42
C THR A 138 11.31 -1.87 -2.67
N LEU A 139 10.65 -2.60 -3.55
CA LEU A 139 11.23 -3.01 -4.82
C LEU A 139 10.88 -1.98 -5.90
N TRP A 140 11.89 -1.45 -6.56
CA TRP A 140 11.78 -0.60 -7.74
C TRP A 140 12.03 -1.47 -8.98
N ILE A 141 10.95 -1.96 -9.58
CA ILE A 141 11.04 -2.88 -10.71
C ILE A 141 11.16 -2.09 -12.01
N GLY A 142 12.33 -2.19 -12.64
CA GLY A 142 12.68 -1.50 -13.87
C GLY A 142 14.17 -1.19 -14.01
N ASP A 143 14.52 -0.49 -15.08
CA ASP A 143 15.89 -0.04 -15.34
C ASP A 143 16.43 0.80 -14.17
N ALA A 144 17.66 0.49 -13.73
CA ALA A 144 18.25 1.10 -12.54
C ALA A 144 18.39 2.62 -12.65
N GLN A 145 18.87 3.13 -13.77
CA GLN A 145 19.06 4.56 -13.99
C GLN A 145 17.71 5.29 -13.99
N ALA A 146 16.71 4.73 -14.68
CA ALA A 146 15.38 5.31 -14.77
C ALA A 146 14.70 5.36 -13.38
N MET A 147 14.73 4.26 -12.63
CA MET A 147 14.14 4.18 -11.29
C MET A 147 14.83 5.14 -10.32
N LEU A 148 16.15 5.16 -10.27
CA LEU A 148 16.93 6.09 -9.43
C LEU A 148 16.69 7.58 -9.78
N ARG A 149 16.29 7.90 -11.01
CA ARG A 149 15.93 9.28 -11.41
C ARG A 149 14.51 9.66 -11.06
N GLN A 150 13.60 8.70 -11.09
CA GLN A 150 12.17 8.93 -10.90
C GLN A 150 11.78 8.94 -9.42
N GLN A 151 12.42 8.10 -8.61
CA GLN A 151 12.10 7.96 -7.20
C GLN A 151 12.94 8.89 -6.34
N HIS A 152 12.48 9.11 -5.10
CA HIS A 152 13.16 9.97 -4.13
C HIS A 152 13.22 9.27 -2.79
N THR A 153 14.44 9.09 -2.29
CA THR A 153 14.72 8.65 -0.93
C THR A 153 16.09 9.18 -0.52
N VAL A 154 16.39 9.16 0.77
CA VAL A 154 17.74 9.44 1.29
C VAL A 154 18.24 8.16 1.93
N ALA A 155 19.36 7.61 1.46
CA ALA A 155 19.95 6.40 1.98
C ALA A 155 20.96 6.70 3.09
N ASP A 156 20.96 5.84 4.11
CA ASP A 156 21.99 5.81 5.16
C ASP A 156 23.12 4.84 4.78
N SER A 157 22.75 3.74 4.11
CA SER A 157 23.68 2.76 3.52
C SER A 157 23.33 2.48 2.07
N ILE A 158 24.35 2.24 1.24
CA ILE A 158 24.22 1.81 -0.15
C ILE A 158 24.91 0.46 -0.31
N TYR A 159 24.16 -0.53 -0.80
CA TYR A 159 24.69 -1.79 -1.28
C TYR A 159 24.76 -1.70 -2.80
N LEU A 160 25.96 -1.36 -3.32
CA LEU A 160 26.17 -1.26 -4.75
C LEU A 160 26.50 -2.66 -5.29
N ASP A 161 25.45 -3.39 -5.65
CA ASP A 161 25.50 -4.77 -6.10
C ASP A 161 24.97 -4.91 -7.54
N GLY A 162 25.17 -6.06 -8.13
CA GLY A 162 24.77 -6.43 -9.47
C GLY A 162 25.78 -7.35 -10.14
N PHE A 163 25.46 -7.85 -11.33
CA PHE A 163 26.39 -8.64 -12.15
C PHE A 163 27.65 -7.83 -12.49
N SER A 164 28.72 -8.53 -12.84
CA SER A 164 30.02 -7.89 -13.08
C SER A 164 29.96 -6.73 -14.09
N PRO A 165 30.82 -5.70 -13.97
CA PRO A 165 30.83 -4.59 -14.92
C PRO A 165 31.01 -4.97 -16.37
N SER A 166 31.57 -6.16 -16.65
CA SER A 166 31.68 -6.72 -17.99
C SER A 166 30.40 -7.38 -18.49
N ALA A 167 29.59 -7.95 -17.59
CA ALA A 167 28.35 -8.64 -17.91
C ALA A 167 27.14 -7.69 -17.95
N ASN A 168 27.12 -6.69 -17.07
CA ASN A 168 26.07 -5.68 -16.98
C ASN A 168 26.65 -4.27 -16.80
N PRO A 169 27.23 -3.67 -17.85
CA PRO A 169 27.90 -2.37 -17.74
C PRO A 169 26.96 -1.21 -17.38
N GLU A 170 25.67 -1.31 -17.66
CA GLU A 170 24.67 -0.24 -17.50
C GLU A 170 24.47 0.14 -16.03
N ILE A 171 24.47 -0.84 -15.12
CA ILE A 171 24.29 -0.57 -13.68
C ILE A 171 25.52 0.14 -13.07
N TRP A 172 26.69 0.03 -13.71
CA TRP A 172 27.97 0.59 -13.26
C TRP A 172 28.38 1.86 -13.99
N ASP A 173 27.57 2.36 -14.92
CA ASP A 173 27.90 3.52 -15.74
C ASP A 173 27.84 4.84 -14.93
N SER A 174 28.44 5.89 -15.51
CA SER A 174 28.52 7.21 -14.86
C SER A 174 27.15 7.85 -14.64
N HIS A 175 26.14 7.53 -15.44
CA HIS A 175 24.79 8.11 -15.33
C HIS A 175 24.02 7.45 -14.21
N THR A 176 24.14 6.13 -14.07
CA THR A 176 23.54 5.35 -12.99
C THR A 176 24.17 5.72 -11.66
N LEU A 177 25.51 5.80 -11.55
CA LEU A 177 26.19 6.21 -10.32
C LEU A 177 25.91 7.67 -9.93
N LYS A 178 25.75 8.59 -10.88
CA LYS A 178 25.30 9.95 -10.62
C LYS A 178 23.83 9.99 -10.14
N ALA A 179 22.97 9.12 -10.67
CA ALA A 179 21.59 9.00 -10.20
C ALA A 179 21.56 8.45 -8.76
N LEU A 180 22.36 7.43 -8.47
CA LEU A 180 22.54 6.86 -7.13
C LEU A 180 23.02 7.91 -6.11
N ALA A 181 24.03 8.72 -6.46
CA ALA A 181 24.57 9.76 -5.59
C ALA A 181 23.52 10.83 -5.15
N ARG A 182 22.42 10.98 -5.90
CA ARG A 182 21.32 11.90 -5.52
C ARG A 182 20.51 11.41 -4.33
N HIS A 183 20.64 10.14 -3.98
CA HIS A 183 20.01 9.52 -2.79
C HIS A 183 20.93 9.58 -1.56
N CYS A 184 22.12 10.18 -1.68
CA CYS A 184 23.09 10.28 -0.60
C CYS A 184 22.95 11.59 0.19
N ARG A 185 23.25 11.51 1.48
CA ARG A 185 23.57 12.64 2.34
C ARG A 185 25.01 12.51 2.83
N ARG A 186 25.62 13.59 3.34
CA ARG A 186 26.96 13.47 3.96
C ARG A 186 26.95 12.38 5.02
N GLY A 187 27.94 11.49 4.94
CA GLY A 187 28.05 10.32 5.81
C GLY A 187 27.33 9.07 5.35
N THR A 188 26.56 9.11 4.22
CA THR A 188 26.03 7.88 3.61
C THR A 188 27.17 6.91 3.31
N ARG A 189 27.07 5.68 3.78
CA ARG A 189 28.06 4.62 3.59
C ARG A 189 27.75 3.80 2.35
N LEU A 190 28.78 3.36 1.65
CA LEU A 190 28.63 2.50 0.47
C LEU A 190 29.58 1.31 0.57
N ALA A 191 29.11 0.14 0.21
CA ALA A 191 29.92 -1.06 0.07
C ALA A 191 29.64 -1.76 -1.27
N THR A 192 30.70 -2.33 -1.87
CA THR A 192 30.59 -3.13 -3.10
C THR A 192 31.72 -4.15 -3.18
N TRP A 193 31.40 -5.29 -3.81
CA TRP A 193 32.37 -6.36 -4.06
C TRP A 193 33.30 -6.07 -5.26
N THR A 194 32.97 -5.11 -6.15
CA THR A 194 33.80 -4.78 -7.31
C THR A 194 34.93 -3.82 -6.95
N ILE A 195 36.11 -4.06 -7.50
CA ILE A 195 37.27 -3.17 -7.38
C ILE A 195 37.64 -2.50 -8.69
N ALA A 196 36.78 -2.59 -9.70
CA ALA A 196 37.05 -2.06 -11.05
C ALA A 196 37.46 -0.58 -10.99
N ARG A 197 38.56 -0.23 -11.69
CA ARG A 197 39.13 1.13 -11.67
C ARG A 197 38.09 2.17 -12.13
N ALA A 198 37.35 1.87 -13.20
CA ALA A 198 36.33 2.78 -13.73
C ALA A 198 35.26 3.10 -12.68
N VAL A 199 34.81 2.10 -11.93
CA VAL A 199 33.80 2.29 -10.85
C VAL A 199 34.37 3.16 -9.73
N ARG A 200 35.60 2.92 -9.29
CA ARG A 200 36.26 3.74 -8.26
C ARG A 200 36.38 5.21 -8.68
N ASP A 201 36.88 5.42 -9.89
CA ASP A 201 37.09 6.77 -10.42
C ASP A 201 35.77 7.53 -10.56
N GLN A 202 34.69 6.85 -10.97
CA GLN A 202 33.36 7.42 -11.09
C GLN A 202 32.71 7.70 -9.71
N LEU A 203 32.84 6.80 -8.74
CA LEU A 203 32.38 7.05 -7.37
C LEU A 203 33.08 8.27 -6.76
N THR A 204 34.39 8.40 -6.96
CA THR A 204 35.16 9.58 -6.51
C THR A 204 34.64 10.86 -7.18
N GLN A 205 34.37 10.83 -8.49
CA GLN A 205 33.76 11.97 -9.20
C GLN A 205 32.35 12.31 -8.70
N CYS A 206 31.60 11.31 -8.20
CA CYS A 206 30.29 11.50 -7.60
C CYS A 206 30.33 12.03 -6.15
N GLY A 207 31.55 12.20 -5.57
CA GLY A 207 31.72 12.75 -4.22
C GLY A 207 31.90 11.73 -3.11
N PHE A 208 32.23 10.49 -3.46
CA PHE A 208 32.58 9.46 -2.48
C PHE A 208 34.09 9.44 -2.21
N GLU A 209 34.44 9.31 -0.94
CA GLU A 209 35.78 8.93 -0.50
C GLU A 209 35.88 7.40 -0.53
N VAL A 210 36.63 6.84 -1.51
CA VAL A 210 36.65 5.41 -1.81
C VAL A 210 37.91 4.76 -1.27
N HIS A 211 37.76 3.67 -0.52
CA HIS A 211 38.83 2.90 0.07
C HIS A 211 38.78 1.44 -0.36
N LYS A 212 39.95 0.86 -0.66
CA LYS A 212 40.10 -0.58 -0.77
C LYS A 212 40.26 -1.17 0.62
N VAL A 213 39.52 -2.23 0.88
CA VAL A 213 39.61 -3.01 2.13
C VAL A 213 39.86 -4.48 1.80
N PRO A 214 40.38 -5.28 2.77
CA PRO A 214 40.53 -6.72 2.58
C PRO A 214 39.22 -7.35 2.09
N GLY A 215 39.29 -8.16 1.04
CA GLY A 215 38.14 -8.78 0.41
C GLY A 215 37.75 -10.09 1.05
N VAL A 216 36.57 -10.60 0.63
CA VAL A 216 36.10 -11.94 0.92
C VAL A 216 36.61 -12.87 -0.19
N PRO A 217 37.29 -13.99 0.15
CA PRO A 217 37.74 -14.93 -0.87
C PRO A 217 36.62 -15.33 -1.85
N PRO A 218 36.92 -15.54 -3.12
CA PRO A 218 38.25 -15.53 -3.76
C PRO A 218 38.80 -14.14 -4.09
N LYS A 219 38.08 -13.06 -3.73
CA LYS A 219 38.52 -11.69 -4.00
C LYS A 219 39.49 -11.20 -2.93
N ARG A 220 40.61 -10.61 -3.40
CA ARG A 220 41.61 -10.04 -2.51
C ARG A 220 41.14 -8.76 -1.82
N ASP A 221 40.41 -7.92 -2.55
CA ASP A 221 39.97 -6.61 -2.12
C ASP A 221 38.48 -6.40 -2.41
N ASN A 222 37.81 -5.60 -1.59
CA ASN A 222 36.50 -5.00 -1.81
C ASN A 222 36.59 -3.47 -1.72
N LEU A 223 35.51 -2.74 -2.00
CA LEU A 223 35.46 -1.30 -1.79
C LEU A 223 34.45 -0.94 -0.70
N GLN A 224 34.87 0.01 0.13
CA GLN A 224 34.01 0.77 1.01
C GLN A 224 34.16 2.25 0.68
N ALA A 225 33.08 3.02 0.83
CA ALA A 225 33.11 4.45 0.56
C ALA A 225 32.18 5.22 1.48
N HIS A 226 32.48 6.51 1.67
CA HIS A 226 31.64 7.46 2.37
C HIS A 226 31.32 8.63 1.45
N PHE A 227 30.07 9.03 1.39
CA PHE A 227 29.65 10.20 0.62
C PHE A 227 30.05 11.47 1.36
N ASN A 228 31.10 12.14 0.88
CA ASN A 228 31.62 13.38 1.45
C ASN A 228 32.10 14.34 0.35
N PRO A 229 31.18 14.86 -0.49
CA PRO A 229 31.54 15.73 -1.59
C PRO A 229 32.11 17.06 -1.11
N ALA A 230 33.08 17.61 -1.86
CA ALA A 230 33.64 18.95 -1.63
C ALA A 230 32.61 20.08 -1.84
N TRP A 231 31.53 19.80 -2.56
CA TRP A 231 30.42 20.75 -2.80
C TRP A 231 29.25 20.50 -1.83
N GLN A 232 28.35 21.46 -1.77
CA GLN A 232 27.07 21.31 -1.05
C GLN A 232 26.14 20.43 -1.90
N PRO A 233 25.72 19.24 -1.45
CA PRO A 233 24.77 18.41 -2.18
C PRO A 233 23.45 19.17 -2.37
N ARG A 234 22.97 19.22 -3.61
CA ARG A 234 21.62 19.73 -3.86
C ARG A 234 20.62 18.64 -3.49
N VAL A 235 20.09 18.71 -2.28
CA VAL A 235 18.94 17.88 -1.91
C VAL A 235 17.74 18.41 -2.68
N ARG A 236 17.14 17.58 -3.53
CA ARG A 236 15.87 17.93 -4.14
C ARG A 236 14.83 17.96 -3.03
N ALA A 237 14.35 19.15 -2.69
CA ALA A 237 13.28 19.28 -1.71
C ALA A 237 12.07 18.43 -2.17
N PRO A 238 11.50 17.58 -1.30
CA PRO A 238 10.24 16.93 -1.61
C PRO A 238 9.19 18.01 -1.91
N ALA A 239 8.25 17.70 -2.77
CA ALA A 239 7.05 18.53 -2.91
C ALA A 239 6.26 18.37 -1.60
N GLY A 240 6.32 19.39 -0.72
CA GLY A 240 5.66 19.33 0.58
C GLY A 240 6.50 19.88 1.74
N PRO A 241 6.02 19.77 2.99
CA PRO A 241 6.74 20.21 4.17
C PRO A 241 8.02 19.41 4.37
N ALA A 242 8.99 20.01 5.06
CA ALA A 242 10.21 19.30 5.43
C ALA A 242 9.88 18.09 6.30
N PRO A 243 10.55 16.94 6.10
CA PRO A 243 10.34 15.77 6.93
C PRO A 243 10.64 16.06 8.40
N VAL A 244 9.82 15.50 9.29
CA VAL A 244 10.05 15.60 10.73
C VAL A 244 11.13 14.59 11.15
N PRO A 245 12.10 14.99 11.98
CA PRO A 245 13.20 14.11 12.36
C PRO A 245 12.79 13.06 13.41
N HIS A 246 11.77 13.35 14.22
CA HIS A 246 11.33 12.50 15.33
C HIS A 246 9.81 12.42 15.37
N ALA A 247 9.30 11.30 15.90
CA ALA A 247 7.89 11.17 16.21
C ALA A 247 7.51 12.11 17.37
N GLY A 248 6.31 12.65 17.28
CA GLY A 248 5.71 13.51 18.29
C GLY A 248 4.28 13.07 18.60
N SER A 249 3.39 14.03 18.78
CA SER A 249 1.95 13.81 18.98
C SER A 249 1.14 14.11 17.71
N ALA A 250 0.14 13.29 17.43
CA ALA A 250 -0.75 13.43 16.28
C ALA A 250 -2.21 13.38 16.70
N LEU A 251 -3.00 14.28 16.14
CA LEU A 251 -4.45 14.32 16.28
C LEU A 251 -5.08 13.83 14.98
N VAL A 252 -5.95 12.82 15.04
CA VAL A 252 -6.68 12.30 13.88
C VAL A 252 -8.19 12.53 14.10
N VAL A 253 -8.82 13.26 13.19
CA VAL A 253 -10.26 13.53 13.25
C VAL A 253 -11.00 12.55 12.35
N GLY A 254 -11.70 11.60 12.97
CA GLY A 254 -12.44 10.53 12.31
C GLY A 254 -11.82 9.14 12.57
N ALA A 255 -12.65 8.20 13.02
CA ALA A 255 -12.28 6.83 13.39
C ALA A 255 -12.81 5.77 12.40
N GLY A 256 -12.87 6.11 11.11
CA GLY A 256 -13.17 5.16 10.04
C GLY A 256 -11.91 4.53 9.46
N LEU A 257 -12.03 3.85 8.31
CA LEU A 257 -10.90 3.24 7.57
C LEU A 257 -9.76 4.22 7.29
N ALA A 258 -10.07 5.48 6.95
CA ALA A 258 -9.07 6.50 6.70
C ALA A 258 -8.29 6.85 7.97
N GLY A 259 -9.00 7.21 9.05
CA GLY A 259 -8.39 7.64 10.29
C GLY A 259 -7.62 6.53 10.99
N SER A 260 -8.17 5.32 11.07
CA SER A 260 -7.49 4.18 11.68
C SER A 260 -6.22 3.78 10.91
N ALA A 261 -6.25 3.83 9.56
CA ALA A 261 -5.09 3.50 8.74
C ALA A 261 -3.94 4.48 8.96
N VAL A 262 -4.21 5.80 8.95
CA VAL A 262 -3.16 6.80 9.19
C VAL A 262 -2.69 6.79 10.65
N ALA A 263 -3.61 6.62 11.62
CA ALA A 263 -3.26 6.53 13.02
C ALA A 263 -2.31 5.35 13.30
N HIS A 264 -2.62 4.17 12.75
CA HIS A 264 -1.76 3.00 12.89
C HIS A 264 -0.39 3.19 12.22
N SER A 265 -0.36 3.75 11.01
CA SER A 265 0.89 4.00 10.29
C SER A 265 1.80 5.00 11.01
N LEU A 266 1.23 6.01 11.67
CA LEU A 266 1.97 6.94 12.53
C LEU A 266 2.43 6.26 13.83
N ALA A 267 1.56 5.49 14.48
CA ALA A 267 1.85 4.80 15.73
C ALA A 267 3.00 3.77 15.58
N LEU A 268 3.08 3.05 14.45
CA LEU A 268 4.22 2.17 14.12
C LEU A 268 5.55 2.93 14.12
N ARG A 269 5.55 4.21 13.79
CA ARG A 269 6.73 5.09 13.76
C ARG A 269 7.02 5.76 15.10
N GLY A 270 6.24 5.43 16.12
CA GLY A 270 6.43 5.93 17.50
C GLY A 270 5.59 7.16 17.86
N TRP A 271 4.72 7.64 16.99
CA TRP A 271 3.81 8.76 17.31
C TRP A 271 2.83 8.38 18.41
N GLN A 272 2.55 9.34 19.31
CA GLN A 272 1.42 9.28 20.23
C GLN A 272 0.19 9.85 19.50
N VAL A 273 -0.79 9.02 19.22
CA VAL A 273 -1.91 9.39 18.36
C VAL A 273 -3.21 9.45 19.16
N THR A 274 -3.89 10.59 19.11
CA THR A 274 -5.25 10.74 19.62
C THR A 274 -6.24 10.74 18.46
N VAL A 275 -7.16 9.78 18.43
CA VAL A 275 -8.22 9.67 17.42
C VAL A 275 -9.54 10.14 18.01
N LEU A 276 -10.12 11.20 17.43
CA LEU A 276 -11.39 11.78 17.82
C LEU A 276 -12.52 11.32 16.89
N ALA A 277 -13.59 10.80 17.46
CA ALA A 277 -14.78 10.38 16.71
C ALA A 277 -16.04 11.09 17.24
N ALA A 278 -16.88 11.57 16.34
CA ALA A 278 -18.17 12.16 16.70
C ALA A 278 -19.14 11.11 17.26
N GLY A 279 -19.07 9.86 16.77
CA GLY A 279 -19.92 8.76 17.23
C GLY A 279 -19.38 8.04 18.47
N ALA A 280 -20.17 7.08 18.96
CA ALA A 280 -19.90 6.34 20.18
C ALA A 280 -18.86 5.21 20.01
N ALA A 281 -18.60 4.75 18.78
CA ALA A 281 -17.72 3.64 18.47
C ALA A 281 -16.85 3.90 17.24
N PRO A 282 -15.70 3.22 17.10
CA PRO A 282 -14.97 3.19 15.83
C PRO A 282 -15.82 2.61 14.70
N ALA A 283 -15.60 3.08 13.48
CA ALA A 283 -16.32 2.65 12.28
C ALA A 283 -17.84 2.98 12.26
N ASP A 284 -18.29 3.94 13.01
CA ASP A 284 -19.72 4.31 13.17
C ASP A 284 -20.35 4.92 11.89
N GLY A 285 -19.55 5.30 10.90
CA GLY A 285 -20.00 5.82 9.60
C GLY A 285 -19.89 4.78 8.48
N ALA A 286 -19.43 5.24 7.30
CA ALA A 286 -19.29 4.39 6.11
C ALA A 286 -18.41 3.14 6.29
N SER A 287 -17.58 3.12 7.30
CA SER A 287 -16.70 2.00 7.63
C SER A 287 -17.38 0.92 8.49
N GLY A 288 -18.64 1.10 8.88
CA GLY A 288 -19.43 0.08 9.60
C GLY A 288 -20.13 -0.93 8.70
N LEU A 289 -19.88 -0.93 7.39
CA LEU A 289 -20.37 -1.91 6.45
C LEU A 289 -20.12 -3.34 6.95
N PRO A 290 -21.14 -4.24 6.96
CA PRO A 290 -20.98 -5.62 7.44
C PRO A 290 -19.83 -6.37 6.77
N ALA A 291 -19.70 -6.27 5.46
CA ALA A 291 -18.52 -6.69 4.70
C ALA A 291 -18.42 -5.94 3.38
N GLY A 292 -17.22 -5.86 2.85
CA GLY A 292 -16.94 -5.27 1.55
C GLY A 292 -15.75 -5.94 0.88
N LEU A 293 -15.50 -5.60 -0.38
CA LEU A 293 -14.42 -6.14 -1.19
C LEU A 293 -13.17 -5.26 -1.12
N PHE A 294 -12.01 -5.90 -1.11
CA PHE A 294 -10.77 -5.32 -1.59
C PHE A 294 -10.38 -6.05 -2.88
N CYS A 295 -10.27 -5.30 -3.97
CA CYS A 295 -10.10 -5.85 -5.30
C CYS A 295 -9.27 -4.87 -6.15
N PRO A 296 -8.33 -5.36 -7.00
CA PRO A 296 -7.69 -4.53 -7.98
C PRO A 296 -8.69 -4.08 -9.06
N HIS A 297 -8.52 -2.88 -9.55
CA HIS A 297 -9.17 -2.43 -10.77
C HIS A 297 -8.28 -2.80 -11.96
N VAL A 298 -8.85 -3.23 -13.06
CA VAL A 298 -8.14 -3.53 -14.30
C VAL A 298 -8.59 -2.59 -15.41
N SER A 299 -7.67 -2.22 -16.29
CA SER A 299 -7.95 -1.48 -17.53
C SER A 299 -6.90 -1.85 -18.58
N PRO A 300 -7.25 -1.86 -19.89
CA PRO A 300 -6.34 -2.30 -20.96
C PRO A 300 -5.03 -1.51 -21.02
N ASP A 301 -5.05 -0.24 -20.60
CA ASP A 301 -3.93 0.70 -20.57
C ASP A 301 -3.15 0.74 -19.26
N ASP A 302 -3.51 -0.15 -18.30
CA ASP A 302 -2.96 -0.14 -16.93
C ASP A 302 -3.01 1.24 -16.27
N SER A 303 -4.18 1.84 -16.24
CA SER A 303 -4.44 3.21 -15.80
C SER A 303 -3.90 3.53 -14.39
N VAL A 304 -3.86 4.82 -14.05
CA VAL A 304 -3.51 5.30 -12.70
C VAL A 304 -4.30 4.54 -11.61
N LEU A 305 -5.60 4.35 -11.82
CA LEU A 305 -6.45 3.65 -10.86
C LEU A 305 -6.09 2.16 -10.75
N SER A 306 -5.77 1.49 -11.87
CA SER A 306 -5.33 0.09 -11.88
C SER A 306 -4.06 -0.10 -11.07
N ARG A 307 -3.07 0.75 -11.28
CA ARG A 307 -1.79 0.72 -10.57
C ARG A 307 -1.95 1.04 -9.07
N LEU A 308 -2.74 2.06 -8.72
CA LEU A 308 -3.05 2.41 -7.33
C LEU A 308 -3.78 1.30 -6.60
N SER A 309 -4.79 0.70 -7.24
CA SER A 309 -5.59 -0.35 -6.60
C SER A 309 -4.77 -1.62 -6.33
N ARG A 310 -3.88 -2.03 -7.22
CA ARG A 310 -2.95 -3.16 -6.96
C ARG A 310 -2.03 -2.87 -5.79
N SER A 311 -1.41 -1.67 -5.75
CA SER A 311 -0.59 -1.26 -4.60
C SER A 311 -1.42 -1.26 -3.31
N GLY A 312 -2.65 -0.78 -3.37
CA GLY A 312 -3.58 -0.76 -2.25
C GLY A 312 -3.98 -2.16 -1.77
N VAL A 313 -4.34 -3.07 -2.69
CA VAL A 313 -4.65 -4.48 -2.37
C VAL A 313 -3.47 -5.14 -1.66
N ARG A 314 -2.24 -4.99 -2.19
CA ARG A 314 -1.04 -5.52 -1.54
C ARG A 314 -0.87 -5.03 -0.11
N MET A 315 -1.01 -3.73 0.12
CA MET A 315 -0.86 -3.13 1.44
C MET A 315 -1.97 -3.57 2.40
N THR A 316 -3.21 -3.67 1.90
CA THR A 316 -4.36 -4.14 2.68
C THR A 316 -4.20 -5.60 3.08
N LEU A 317 -3.83 -6.48 2.15
CA LEU A 317 -3.57 -7.90 2.45
C LEU A 317 -2.51 -8.06 3.55
N GLN A 318 -1.39 -7.36 3.45
CA GLN A 318 -0.34 -7.43 4.45
C GLN A 318 -0.83 -6.96 5.83
N ARG A 319 -1.60 -5.86 5.87
CA ARG A 319 -2.17 -5.34 7.11
C ARG A 319 -3.19 -6.31 7.72
N LEU A 320 -4.01 -6.95 6.90
CA LEU A 320 -4.97 -7.97 7.34
C LEU A 320 -4.26 -9.19 7.93
N HIS A 321 -3.25 -9.72 7.24
CA HIS A 321 -2.43 -10.82 7.76
C HIS A 321 -1.74 -10.50 9.09
N ASP A 322 -1.30 -9.26 9.27
CA ASP A 322 -0.58 -8.85 10.48
C ASP A 322 -1.52 -8.60 11.67
N LEU A 323 -2.80 -8.21 11.44
CA LEU A 323 -3.67 -7.69 12.50
C LEU A 323 -5.01 -8.42 12.67
N CYS A 324 -5.51 -9.14 11.68
CA CYS A 324 -6.87 -9.66 11.63
C CYS A 324 -6.90 -11.18 11.49
N ALA A 325 -7.93 -11.81 12.03
CA ALA A 325 -8.11 -13.26 11.92
C ALA A 325 -8.73 -13.61 10.56
N GLU A 326 -8.01 -14.42 9.77
CA GLU A 326 -8.54 -14.93 8.50
C GLU A 326 -9.75 -15.86 8.72
N ASN A 327 -10.68 -15.86 7.78
CA ASN A 327 -11.96 -16.57 7.81
C ASN A 327 -12.96 -16.09 8.88
N SER A 328 -12.59 -15.11 9.71
CA SER A 328 -13.46 -14.46 10.70
C SER A 328 -13.66 -12.98 10.37
N ASP A 329 -12.55 -12.25 10.20
CA ASP A 329 -12.57 -10.80 9.97
C ASP A 329 -12.42 -10.46 8.49
N TRP A 330 -11.79 -11.33 7.75
CA TRP A 330 -11.53 -11.22 6.31
C TRP A 330 -11.30 -12.60 5.68
N GLY A 331 -11.34 -12.67 4.35
CA GLY A 331 -11.01 -13.89 3.62
C GLY A 331 -10.29 -13.59 2.30
N HIS A 332 -9.20 -14.32 2.05
CA HIS A 332 -8.47 -14.33 0.77
C HIS A 332 -9.15 -15.31 -0.19
N SER A 333 -10.37 -14.98 -0.61
CA SER A 333 -11.24 -15.87 -1.38
C SER A 333 -11.04 -15.81 -2.90
N GLY A 334 -10.23 -14.85 -3.40
CA GLY A 334 -10.37 -14.39 -4.76
C GLY A 334 -11.70 -13.64 -4.97
N VAL A 335 -11.85 -13.01 -6.13
CA VAL A 335 -13.08 -12.34 -6.57
C VAL A 335 -13.26 -12.56 -8.06
N LEU A 336 -14.45 -13.01 -8.47
CA LEU A 336 -14.85 -13.04 -9.86
C LEU A 336 -15.43 -11.67 -10.24
N GLU A 337 -14.92 -11.05 -11.31
CA GLU A 337 -15.52 -9.85 -11.90
C GLU A 337 -16.28 -10.21 -13.16
N HIS A 338 -17.62 -10.11 -13.12
CA HIS A 338 -18.49 -10.29 -14.27
C HIS A 338 -18.50 -9.01 -15.09
N CYS A 339 -17.89 -9.07 -16.28
CA CYS A 339 -17.70 -7.93 -17.17
C CYS A 339 -18.92 -7.70 -18.05
N THR A 340 -20.00 -7.16 -17.49
CA THR A 340 -21.27 -6.94 -18.20
C THR A 340 -21.16 -5.96 -19.38
N ASP A 341 -20.08 -5.19 -19.46
CA ASP A 341 -19.80 -4.22 -20.53
C ASP A 341 -19.05 -4.84 -21.73
N GLY A 342 -18.81 -6.15 -21.74
CA GLY A 342 -18.34 -6.89 -22.90
C GLY A 342 -16.83 -7.07 -23.05
N GLY A 343 -16.01 -6.63 -22.08
CA GLY A 343 -14.56 -6.83 -22.11
C GLY A 343 -13.95 -6.99 -20.71
N THR A 344 -12.97 -7.89 -20.56
CA THR A 344 -12.31 -8.14 -19.27
C THR A 344 -11.51 -6.96 -18.74
N GLY A 345 -11.15 -5.99 -19.59
CA GLY A 345 -10.25 -4.89 -19.22
C GLY A 345 -8.80 -5.32 -18.94
N LEU A 346 -8.47 -6.61 -19.08
CA LEU A 346 -7.13 -7.12 -18.82
C LEU A 346 -6.13 -6.63 -19.87
N PRO A 347 -4.96 -6.10 -19.49
CA PRO A 347 -3.89 -5.82 -20.44
C PRO A 347 -3.44 -7.09 -21.15
N ALA A 348 -3.29 -7.04 -22.49
CA ALA A 348 -2.89 -8.20 -23.28
C ALA A 348 -1.54 -8.82 -22.84
N SER A 349 -0.64 -8.00 -22.29
CA SER A 349 0.66 -8.44 -21.76
C SER A 349 0.57 -9.29 -20.48
N TRP A 350 -0.60 -9.33 -19.83
CA TRP A 350 -0.74 -10.05 -18.56
C TRP A 350 -0.93 -11.55 -18.73
N ALA A 351 -1.39 -12.02 -19.89
CA ALA A 351 -1.68 -13.43 -20.13
C ALA A 351 -0.51 -14.39 -19.81
N ASN A 352 0.75 -13.94 -19.99
CA ASN A 352 1.95 -14.73 -19.78
C ASN A 352 3.01 -14.00 -18.92
N GLY A 353 2.58 -13.18 -17.97
CA GLY A 353 3.49 -12.36 -17.17
C GLY A 353 3.01 -12.17 -15.72
N PRO A 354 3.74 -11.39 -14.91
CA PRO A 354 3.42 -11.17 -13.50
C PRO A 354 2.07 -10.46 -13.27
N GLY A 355 1.43 -9.95 -14.31
CA GLY A 355 0.07 -9.43 -14.24
C GLY A 355 -0.98 -10.52 -13.97
N ALA A 356 -0.73 -11.74 -14.43
CA ALA A 356 -1.62 -12.89 -14.19
C ALA A 356 -1.71 -13.26 -12.70
N ASP A 357 -0.67 -12.95 -11.89
CA ASP A 357 -0.70 -13.14 -10.44
C ASP A 357 -1.76 -12.25 -9.76
N TRP A 358 -2.15 -11.15 -10.40
CA TRP A 358 -3.19 -10.24 -9.94
C TRP A 358 -4.55 -10.62 -10.50
N SER A 359 -4.64 -10.70 -11.83
CA SER A 359 -5.90 -10.91 -12.53
C SER A 359 -5.67 -11.65 -13.85
N HIS A 360 -6.54 -12.60 -14.14
CA HIS A 360 -6.51 -13.41 -15.36
C HIS A 360 -7.92 -13.75 -15.81
N ALA A 361 -8.08 -14.27 -17.02
CA ALA A 361 -9.38 -14.75 -17.50
C ALA A 361 -9.87 -15.89 -16.60
N THR A 362 -11.17 -15.92 -16.34
CA THR A 362 -11.82 -17.02 -15.59
C THR A 362 -11.75 -18.33 -16.36
N ASP A 363 -11.73 -19.43 -15.64
CA ASP A 363 -11.95 -20.77 -16.18
C ASP A 363 -13.43 -21.21 -16.08
N SER A 364 -13.79 -22.30 -16.76
CA SER A 364 -15.17 -22.82 -16.75
C SER A 364 -15.62 -23.26 -15.35
N ALA A 365 -14.72 -23.73 -14.49
CA ALA A 365 -15.09 -24.14 -13.14
C ALA A 365 -15.47 -22.96 -12.26
N GLN A 366 -14.76 -21.82 -12.40
CA GLN A 366 -15.09 -20.57 -11.71
C GLN A 366 -16.43 -19.99 -12.19
N LEU A 367 -16.70 -20.00 -13.53
CA LEU A 367 -17.98 -19.56 -14.09
C LEU A 367 -19.14 -20.43 -13.60
N GLN A 368 -19.01 -21.74 -13.68
CA GLN A 368 -20.03 -22.68 -13.20
C GLN A 368 -20.28 -22.54 -11.70
N ALA A 369 -19.24 -22.38 -10.88
CA ALA A 369 -19.38 -22.14 -9.44
C ALA A 369 -20.13 -20.82 -9.13
N ALA A 370 -20.03 -19.83 -10.01
CA ALA A 370 -20.79 -18.60 -9.91
C ALA A 370 -22.22 -18.71 -10.52
N GLY A 371 -22.60 -19.83 -11.12
CA GLY A 371 -23.86 -20.01 -11.81
C GLY A 371 -23.95 -19.23 -13.14
N LEU A 372 -22.81 -18.99 -13.78
CA LEU A 372 -22.66 -18.30 -15.06
C LEU A 372 -22.38 -19.31 -16.18
N SER A 373 -22.74 -18.94 -17.41
CA SER A 373 -22.45 -19.77 -18.59
C SER A 373 -20.99 -19.67 -19.02
N ASP A 374 -20.47 -20.69 -19.71
CA ASP A 374 -19.07 -20.77 -20.14
C ASP A 374 -18.67 -19.68 -21.16
N ASP A 375 -19.62 -19.04 -21.80
CA ASP A 375 -19.40 -17.91 -22.72
C ASP A 375 -19.44 -16.54 -22.02
N THR A 376 -19.63 -16.50 -20.70
CA THR A 376 -19.64 -15.24 -19.92
C THR A 376 -18.27 -14.59 -19.91
N VAL A 377 -18.23 -13.29 -20.23
CA VAL A 377 -16.99 -12.49 -20.13
C VAL A 377 -16.74 -12.11 -18.68
N ALA A 378 -15.70 -12.70 -18.11
CA ALA A 378 -15.33 -12.45 -16.70
C ALA A 378 -13.82 -12.55 -16.50
N CYS A 379 -13.32 -11.96 -15.44
CA CYS A 379 -11.95 -12.16 -14.97
C CYS A 379 -11.90 -12.55 -13.49
N TRP A 380 -10.82 -13.23 -13.12
CA TRP A 380 -10.55 -13.67 -11.77
C TRP A 380 -9.46 -12.80 -11.15
N HIS A 381 -9.72 -12.24 -9.98
CA HIS A 381 -8.77 -11.47 -9.20
C HIS A 381 -8.20 -12.34 -8.08
N ALA A 382 -7.04 -12.94 -8.30
CA ALA A 382 -6.45 -13.90 -7.38
C ALA A 382 -6.05 -13.29 -6.02
N GLN A 383 -5.64 -12.02 -6.01
CA GLN A 383 -5.20 -11.32 -4.79
C GLN A 383 -6.33 -10.50 -4.14
N ALA A 384 -7.57 -10.78 -4.49
CA ALA A 384 -8.74 -10.09 -3.95
C ALA A 384 -9.43 -10.92 -2.85
N GLY A 385 -10.37 -10.28 -2.17
CA GLY A 385 -11.16 -10.94 -1.15
C GLY A 385 -12.17 -10.01 -0.50
N TRP A 386 -12.70 -10.47 0.62
CA TRP A 386 -13.64 -9.71 1.43
C TRP A 386 -13.05 -9.38 2.80
N VAL A 387 -13.55 -8.33 3.42
CA VAL A 387 -13.19 -7.94 4.79
C VAL A 387 -14.38 -7.30 5.49
N ARG A 388 -14.48 -7.49 6.80
CA ARG A 388 -15.38 -6.77 7.71
C ARG A 388 -14.67 -5.48 8.14
N PRO A 389 -15.06 -4.31 7.60
CA PRO A 389 -14.26 -3.09 7.77
C PRO A 389 -14.10 -2.67 9.23
N ALA A 390 -15.14 -2.86 10.04
CA ALA A 390 -15.11 -2.53 11.46
C ALA A 390 -14.02 -3.30 12.21
N GLN A 391 -13.77 -4.57 11.85
CA GLN A 391 -12.72 -5.39 12.48
C GLN A 391 -11.33 -4.84 12.13
N LEU A 392 -11.09 -4.49 10.86
CA LEU A 392 -9.83 -3.87 10.46
C LEU A 392 -9.61 -2.53 11.17
N VAL A 393 -10.65 -1.70 11.28
CA VAL A 393 -10.57 -0.41 12.00
C VAL A 393 -10.22 -0.64 13.47
N GLN A 394 -10.89 -1.55 14.16
CA GLN A 394 -10.64 -1.87 15.56
C GLN A 394 -9.22 -2.41 15.77
N ALA A 395 -8.78 -3.34 14.92
CA ALA A 395 -7.44 -3.92 14.97
C ALA A 395 -6.34 -2.86 14.79
N GLN A 396 -6.53 -1.91 13.87
CA GLN A 396 -5.60 -0.80 13.66
C GLN A 396 -5.56 0.15 14.86
N LEU A 397 -6.71 0.45 15.48
CA LEU A 397 -6.79 1.33 16.65
C LEU A 397 -6.32 0.67 17.95
N ALA A 398 -6.15 -0.63 17.99
CA ALA A 398 -5.66 -1.37 19.16
C ALA A 398 -4.16 -1.18 19.46
N HIS A 399 -3.42 -0.44 18.62
CA HIS A 399 -2.01 -0.17 18.84
C HIS A 399 -1.79 0.64 20.12
N ALA A 400 -0.78 0.27 20.93
CA ALA A 400 -0.52 0.84 22.25
C ALA A 400 -0.31 2.38 22.28
N ASN A 401 0.15 2.95 21.17
CA ASN A 401 0.38 4.39 21.02
C ASN A 401 -0.86 5.14 20.50
N ILE A 402 -2.03 4.50 20.41
CA ILE A 402 -3.26 5.13 19.94
C ILE A 402 -4.25 5.24 21.08
N GLN A 403 -4.75 6.44 21.33
CA GLN A 403 -5.87 6.71 22.22
C GLN A 403 -7.10 7.07 21.39
N PHE A 404 -8.17 6.30 21.56
CA PHE A 404 -9.46 6.58 20.93
C PHE A 404 -10.38 7.35 21.91
N GLN A 405 -11.02 8.42 21.41
CA GLN A 405 -12.01 9.22 22.14
C GLN A 405 -13.34 9.23 21.37
N ALA A 406 -14.34 8.60 21.94
CA ALA A 406 -15.71 8.61 21.43
C ALA A 406 -16.44 9.89 21.81
N ASN A 407 -17.53 10.20 21.10
CA ASN A 407 -18.40 11.36 21.34
C ASN A 407 -17.62 12.70 21.38
N ALA A 408 -16.54 12.78 20.62
CA ALA A 408 -15.63 13.92 20.52
C ALA A 408 -15.79 14.60 19.15
N GLN A 409 -16.94 15.26 18.95
CA GLN A 409 -17.23 15.97 17.70
C GLN A 409 -16.40 17.23 17.62
N VAL A 410 -15.47 17.26 16.67
CA VAL A 410 -14.64 18.44 16.39
C VAL A 410 -15.44 19.43 15.56
N ALA A 411 -15.64 20.62 16.11
CA ALA A 411 -16.32 21.73 15.43
C ALA A 411 -15.32 22.67 14.73
N ARG A 412 -14.09 22.78 15.24
CA ARG A 412 -13.05 23.65 14.68
C ARG A 412 -11.64 23.14 15.00
N LEU A 413 -10.73 23.36 14.06
CA LEU A 413 -9.29 23.22 14.26
C LEU A 413 -8.63 24.60 14.22
N GLN A 414 -7.66 24.81 15.10
CA GLN A 414 -6.84 26.02 15.15
C GLN A 414 -5.41 25.69 15.57
N THR A 415 -4.49 26.59 15.27
CA THR A 415 -3.11 26.51 15.79
C THR A 415 -2.99 27.34 17.05
N THR A 416 -2.23 26.84 18.00
CA THR A 416 -1.82 27.57 19.23
C THR A 416 -0.64 28.50 18.94
N ALA A 417 -0.27 29.34 19.88
CA ALA A 417 0.85 30.28 19.73
C ALA A 417 2.21 29.59 19.55
N ASP A 418 2.36 28.38 20.06
CA ASP A 418 3.55 27.51 19.91
C ASP A 418 3.51 26.64 18.64
N GLY A 419 2.46 26.78 17.82
CA GLY A 419 2.33 26.10 16.52
C GLY A 419 1.69 24.72 16.58
N ALA A 420 1.26 24.23 17.75
CA ALA A 420 0.53 22.98 17.87
C ALA A 420 -0.91 23.10 17.35
N TRP A 421 -1.48 21.99 16.92
CA TRP A 421 -2.89 21.92 16.47
C TRP A 421 -3.81 21.56 17.64
N GLN A 422 -4.91 22.31 17.76
CA GLN A 422 -5.92 22.13 18.78
C GLN A 422 -7.29 21.87 18.16
N ALA A 423 -7.95 20.80 18.60
CA ALA A 423 -9.32 20.46 18.24
C ALA A 423 -10.29 21.01 19.29
N LEU A 424 -11.31 21.72 18.85
CA LEU A 424 -12.32 22.35 19.70
C LEU A 424 -13.70 21.76 19.43
N ALA A 425 -14.46 21.56 20.51
CA ALA A 425 -15.89 21.29 20.46
C ALA A 425 -16.70 22.54 20.09
N ALA A 426 -18.00 22.38 19.87
CA ALA A 426 -18.91 23.48 19.51
C ALA A 426 -19.02 24.57 20.58
N ASP A 427 -18.87 24.21 21.86
CA ASP A 427 -18.86 25.12 23.01
C ASP A 427 -17.52 25.85 23.20
N GLY A 428 -16.53 25.56 22.35
CA GLY A 428 -15.19 26.10 22.43
C GLY A 428 -14.24 25.37 23.37
N SER A 429 -14.68 24.33 24.06
CA SER A 429 -13.81 23.48 24.89
C SER A 429 -12.79 22.71 24.06
N THR A 430 -11.60 22.53 24.61
CA THR A 430 -10.53 21.78 23.95
C THR A 430 -10.75 20.28 24.13
N LEU A 431 -10.86 19.57 23.00
CA LEU A 431 -10.95 18.10 22.97
C LEU A 431 -9.57 17.45 23.03
N ALA A 432 -8.62 17.94 22.24
CA ALA A 432 -7.24 17.47 22.20
C ALA A 432 -6.30 18.49 21.55
N GLN A 433 -4.99 18.33 21.80
CA GLN A 433 -3.91 19.11 21.21
C GLN A 433 -2.77 18.20 20.78
N ALA A 434 -2.10 18.49 19.63
CA ALA A 434 -0.98 17.71 19.12
C ALA A 434 -0.10 18.52 18.16
N ASP A 435 1.10 18.02 17.85
CA ASP A 435 2.05 18.68 16.94
C ASP A 435 1.52 18.71 15.49
N ILE A 436 0.77 17.69 15.09
CA ILE A 436 0.12 17.62 13.77
C ILE A 436 -1.34 17.21 13.91
N ALA A 437 -2.13 17.55 12.89
CA ALA A 437 -3.51 17.11 12.75
C ALA A 437 -3.76 16.45 11.39
N VAL A 438 -4.61 15.41 11.37
CA VAL A 438 -5.04 14.70 10.17
C VAL A 438 -6.55 14.69 10.07
N LEU A 439 -7.09 15.25 8.99
CA LEU A 439 -8.51 15.23 8.68
C LEU A 439 -8.88 13.92 7.98
N ALA A 440 -9.68 13.07 8.64
CA ALA A 440 -10.11 11.77 8.13
C ALA A 440 -11.63 11.55 8.33
N CYS A 441 -12.41 12.62 8.37
CA CYS A 441 -13.83 12.65 8.74
C CYS A 441 -14.79 12.67 7.53
N GLY A 442 -14.33 12.17 6.36
CA GLY A 442 -15.17 12.04 5.17
C GLY A 442 -15.70 13.40 4.67
N PRO A 443 -17.04 13.54 4.42
CA PRO A 443 -17.58 14.80 3.92
C PRO A 443 -17.36 15.98 4.87
N ALA A 444 -17.39 15.77 6.19
CA ALA A 444 -17.17 16.80 7.20
C ALA A 444 -15.72 17.38 7.17
N THR A 445 -14.82 16.80 6.39
CA THR A 445 -13.49 17.38 6.15
C THR A 445 -13.59 18.82 5.64
N GLN A 446 -14.57 19.13 4.79
CA GLN A 446 -14.74 20.48 4.21
C GLN A 446 -14.97 21.54 5.28
N ASP A 447 -15.69 21.20 6.35
CA ASP A 447 -16.05 22.13 7.43
C ASP A 447 -14.86 22.47 8.34
N LEU A 448 -13.83 21.61 8.34
CA LEU A 448 -12.63 21.76 9.16
C LEU A 448 -11.42 22.32 8.38
N LEU A 449 -11.56 22.51 7.07
CA LEU A 449 -10.54 23.17 6.26
C LEU A 449 -10.51 24.70 6.54
N PRO A 450 -9.37 25.38 6.28
CA PRO A 450 -9.32 26.84 6.33
C PRO A 450 -10.43 27.47 5.46
N ALA A 451 -11.04 28.56 5.94
CA ALA A 451 -12.23 29.17 5.32
C ALA A 451 -12.09 29.54 3.83
N HIS A 452 -10.86 29.76 3.35
CA HIS A 452 -10.56 30.05 1.95
C HIS A 452 -10.30 28.80 1.10
N THR A 453 -10.40 27.59 1.69
CA THR A 453 -10.11 26.32 1.03
C THR A 453 -11.39 25.57 0.73
N THR A 454 -11.65 25.33 -0.55
CA THR A 454 -12.77 24.51 -0.99
C THR A 454 -12.25 23.34 -1.82
N TRP A 455 -12.58 22.12 -1.39
CA TRP A 455 -12.27 20.91 -2.13
C TRP A 455 -13.52 20.36 -2.83
N PRO A 456 -13.39 19.79 -4.02
CA PRO A 456 -14.51 19.21 -4.76
C PRO A 456 -14.91 17.85 -4.17
N LEU A 457 -15.37 17.86 -2.91
CA LEU A 457 -15.85 16.67 -2.22
C LEU A 457 -17.33 16.45 -2.53
N GLN A 458 -17.70 15.20 -2.75
CA GLN A 458 -19.07 14.78 -3.00
C GLN A 458 -19.51 13.76 -1.95
N ALA A 459 -20.62 14.05 -1.29
CA ALA A 459 -21.31 13.09 -0.42
C ALA A 459 -22.11 12.11 -1.30
N ILE A 460 -21.98 10.81 -1.01
CA ILE A 460 -22.69 9.76 -1.74
C ILE A 460 -23.29 8.79 -0.73
N ARG A 461 -24.62 8.84 -0.56
CA ARG A 461 -25.33 7.84 0.23
C ARG A 461 -25.35 6.52 -0.52
N GLY A 462 -25.03 5.44 0.15
CA GLY A 462 -25.10 4.09 -0.40
C GLY A 462 -25.78 3.14 0.56
N GLN A 463 -26.62 2.26 0.00
CA GLN A 463 -27.37 1.28 0.73
C GLN A 463 -27.11 -0.12 0.19
N ILE A 464 -26.96 -1.10 1.09
CA ILE A 464 -26.89 -2.52 0.73
C ILE A 464 -28.10 -3.28 1.23
N SER A 465 -28.46 -4.35 0.53
CA SER A 465 -29.36 -5.39 0.99
C SER A 465 -28.54 -6.57 1.52
N TRP A 466 -29.04 -7.27 2.52
CA TRP A 466 -28.32 -8.37 3.15
C TRP A 466 -29.26 -9.42 3.72
N GLY A 467 -28.72 -10.59 4.01
CA GLY A 467 -29.48 -11.66 4.64
C GLY A 467 -28.58 -12.75 5.20
N LEU A 468 -29.16 -13.63 6.00
CA LEU A 468 -28.49 -14.82 6.54
C LEU A 468 -28.59 -15.99 5.55
N HIS A 469 -27.60 -16.87 5.60
CA HIS A 469 -27.65 -18.15 4.91
C HIS A 469 -28.76 -19.04 5.53
N SER A 470 -29.44 -19.76 4.70
CA SER A 470 -30.47 -20.72 5.06
C SER A 470 -30.45 -21.92 4.11
N LEU A 471 -31.15 -22.99 4.45
CA LEU A 471 -31.33 -24.15 3.56
C LEU A 471 -32.02 -23.77 2.23
N HIS A 472 -32.71 -22.63 2.20
CA HIS A 472 -33.45 -22.17 1.01
C HIS A 472 -32.63 -21.29 0.07
N ASN A 473 -31.48 -20.74 0.51
CA ASN A 473 -30.69 -19.84 -0.33
C ASN A 473 -29.22 -20.23 -0.47
N ALA A 474 -28.70 -21.13 0.36
CA ALA A 474 -27.28 -21.49 0.34
C ALA A 474 -26.79 -22.03 -1.00
N TYR A 475 -27.63 -22.79 -1.71
CA TYR A 475 -27.32 -23.35 -3.04
C TYR A 475 -27.24 -22.28 -4.16
N ALA A 476 -27.83 -21.11 -3.94
CA ALA A 476 -27.88 -20.01 -4.91
C ALA A 476 -26.71 -19.02 -4.70
N LEU A 477 -25.91 -19.21 -3.68
CA LEU A 477 -24.81 -18.31 -3.33
C LEU A 477 -23.48 -18.89 -3.82
N PRO A 478 -22.73 -18.18 -4.69
CA PRO A 478 -21.41 -18.65 -5.13
C PRO A 478 -20.44 -18.78 -3.94
N PRO A 479 -19.43 -19.66 -4.02
CA PRO A 479 -18.48 -19.90 -2.93
C PRO A 479 -17.47 -18.75 -2.73
N PHE A 480 -17.47 -17.76 -3.59
CA PHE A 480 -16.60 -16.58 -3.57
C PHE A 480 -17.42 -15.34 -3.94
N PRO A 481 -16.92 -14.15 -3.61
CA PRO A 481 -17.58 -12.90 -4.01
C PRO A 481 -17.58 -12.68 -5.52
N VAL A 482 -18.64 -12.04 -6.01
CA VAL A 482 -18.77 -11.63 -7.41
C VAL A 482 -18.94 -10.12 -7.49
N ASN A 483 -18.07 -9.47 -8.26
CA ASN A 483 -18.06 -8.03 -8.55
C ASN A 483 -18.56 -7.76 -9.98
N GLY A 484 -19.01 -6.53 -10.25
CA GLY A 484 -19.47 -6.07 -11.57
C GLY A 484 -20.36 -4.84 -11.41
N ASN A 485 -21.59 -4.89 -11.95
CA ASN A 485 -22.59 -3.87 -11.67
C ASN A 485 -23.18 -4.05 -10.25
N GLY A 486 -22.45 -3.57 -9.25
CA GLY A 486 -22.61 -3.92 -7.85
C GLY A 486 -21.72 -5.11 -7.47
N ASN A 487 -21.85 -5.58 -6.25
CA ASN A 487 -21.14 -6.77 -5.79
C ASN A 487 -21.99 -7.61 -4.84
N LEU A 488 -21.88 -8.94 -4.97
CA LEU A 488 -22.41 -9.91 -4.03
C LEU A 488 -21.23 -10.48 -3.22
N VAL A 489 -21.25 -10.27 -1.92
CA VAL A 489 -20.27 -10.88 -1.00
C VAL A 489 -20.98 -11.96 -0.20
N THR A 490 -20.45 -13.17 -0.22
CA THR A 490 -21.09 -14.37 0.35
C THR A 490 -20.26 -14.95 1.47
N HIS A 491 -20.86 -15.83 2.27
CA HIS A 491 -20.19 -16.60 3.34
C HIS A 491 -19.50 -15.72 4.40
N ILE A 492 -20.12 -14.57 4.71
CA ILE A 492 -19.60 -13.62 5.71
C ILE A 492 -19.99 -14.11 7.11
N PRO A 493 -19.04 -14.27 8.05
CA PRO A 493 -19.37 -14.53 9.44
C PRO A 493 -20.06 -13.30 10.08
N LEU A 494 -21.33 -13.44 10.43
CA LEU A 494 -22.11 -12.44 11.17
C LEU A 494 -22.44 -13.02 12.56
N PRO A 495 -22.85 -12.18 13.54
CA PRO A 495 -23.17 -12.67 14.89
C PRO A 495 -24.26 -13.75 14.91
N GLU A 496 -25.23 -13.66 14.00
CA GLU A 496 -26.38 -14.56 13.89
C GLU A 496 -26.09 -15.79 13.02
N GLY A 497 -24.92 -15.89 12.38
CA GLY A 497 -24.55 -16.97 11.47
C GLY A 497 -23.86 -16.47 10.22
N GLN A 498 -23.73 -17.33 9.21
CA GLN A 498 -23.20 -16.88 7.92
C GLN A 498 -24.22 -16.03 7.18
N GLY A 499 -23.76 -14.97 6.51
CA GLY A 499 -24.59 -14.05 5.76
C GLY A 499 -24.02 -13.72 4.38
N TRP A 500 -24.77 -12.89 3.67
CA TRP A 500 -24.39 -12.30 2.40
C TRP A 500 -24.83 -10.84 2.35
N VAL A 501 -24.15 -10.05 1.53
CA VAL A 501 -24.50 -8.66 1.23
C VAL A 501 -24.50 -8.43 -0.27
N MET A 502 -25.45 -7.63 -0.76
CA MET A 502 -25.57 -7.23 -2.16
C MET A 502 -25.74 -5.71 -2.25
N GLY A 503 -25.02 -5.09 -3.14
CA GLY A 503 -25.16 -3.66 -3.41
C GLY A 503 -23.93 -3.04 -4.05
N SER A 504 -23.88 -1.72 -4.03
CA SER A 504 -24.71 -0.77 -3.30
C SER A 504 -25.44 0.20 -4.24
N THR A 505 -26.38 0.96 -3.69
CA THR A 505 -26.88 2.15 -4.36
C THR A 505 -25.87 3.28 -4.38
N PHE A 506 -26.09 4.30 -5.23
CA PHE A 506 -25.21 5.49 -5.36
C PHE A 506 -26.10 6.74 -5.49
N GLU A 507 -26.45 7.33 -4.36
CA GLU A 507 -27.30 8.51 -4.25
C GLU A 507 -26.42 9.73 -4.01
N ARG A 508 -26.15 10.47 -5.08
CA ARG A 508 -25.24 11.63 -5.04
C ARG A 508 -25.89 12.80 -4.34
N ASP A 509 -25.07 13.49 -3.53
CA ASP A 509 -25.47 14.70 -2.79
C ASP A 509 -26.64 14.46 -1.81
N VAL A 510 -26.88 13.21 -1.43
CA VAL A 510 -27.86 12.78 -0.42
C VAL A 510 -27.11 12.44 0.85
N THR A 511 -27.50 13.04 1.97
CA THR A 511 -26.83 12.90 3.28
C THR A 511 -27.77 12.50 4.41
N GLU A 512 -29.08 12.44 4.16
CA GLU A 512 -30.09 12.18 5.16
C GLU A 512 -29.94 10.79 5.77
N LEU A 513 -29.81 10.75 7.09
CA LEU A 513 -29.83 9.57 7.94
C LEU A 513 -30.68 9.88 9.20
N PRO A 514 -31.44 8.93 9.73
CA PRO A 514 -31.64 7.55 9.26
C PRO A 514 -32.42 7.49 7.94
N ILE A 515 -32.25 6.37 7.22
CA ILE A 515 -32.87 6.16 5.92
C ILE A 515 -34.38 5.89 6.07
N SER A 516 -35.21 6.57 5.27
CA SER A 516 -36.65 6.38 5.29
C SER A 516 -37.06 4.96 4.81
N ALA A 517 -38.20 4.44 5.24
CA ALA A 517 -38.72 3.15 4.77
C ALA A 517 -38.94 3.13 3.24
N THR A 518 -39.35 4.26 2.66
CA THR A 518 -39.53 4.41 1.20
C THR A 518 -38.18 4.27 0.48
N ASP A 519 -37.13 4.93 0.98
CA ASP A 519 -35.79 4.84 0.38
C ASP A 519 -35.19 3.44 0.53
N GLN A 520 -35.45 2.76 1.65
CA GLN A 520 -35.04 1.37 1.86
C GLN A 520 -35.71 0.44 0.82
N ALA A 521 -37.00 0.58 0.61
CA ALA A 521 -37.72 -0.21 -0.41
C ALA A 521 -37.18 0.05 -1.82
N ALA A 522 -36.91 1.31 -2.18
CA ALA A 522 -36.30 1.67 -3.44
C ALA A 522 -34.89 1.07 -3.60
N ALA A 523 -34.10 1.09 -2.54
CA ALA A 523 -32.75 0.52 -2.53
C ALA A 523 -32.76 -1.01 -2.70
N HIS A 524 -33.70 -1.72 -2.06
CA HIS A 524 -33.88 -3.16 -2.26
C HIS A 524 -34.21 -3.48 -3.72
N ALA A 525 -35.12 -2.74 -4.35
CA ALA A 525 -35.47 -2.92 -5.76
C ALA A 525 -34.24 -2.70 -6.68
N VAL A 526 -33.47 -1.64 -6.44
CA VAL A 526 -32.23 -1.37 -7.21
C VAL A 526 -31.20 -2.47 -7.01
N ASN A 527 -30.96 -2.92 -5.78
CA ASN A 527 -29.98 -3.97 -5.48
C ASN A 527 -30.41 -5.32 -6.07
N HIS A 528 -31.71 -5.65 -6.06
CA HIS A 528 -32.22 -6.86 -6.71
C HIS A 528 -32.07 -6.80 -8.24
N ALA A 529 -32.35 -5.66 -8.86
CA ALA A 529 -32.13 -5.47 -10.29
C ALA A 529 -30.65 -5.64 -10.68
N LYS A 530 -29.74 -5.12 -9.87
CA LYS A 530 -28.29 -5.34 -10.04
C LYS A 530 -27.92 -6.80 -9.91
N LEU A 531 -28.45 -7.51 -8.90
CA LEU A 531 -28.22 -8.94 -8.72
C LEU A 531 -28.73 -9.74 -9.92
N SER A 532 -29.90 -9.37 -10.46
CA SER A 532 -30.48 -10.02 -11.64
C SER A 532 -29.61 -9.90 -12.89
N THR A 533 -28.87 -8.80 -13.03
CA THR A 533 -27.88 -8.62 -14.10
C THR A 533 -26.57 -9.34 -13.80
N LEU A 534 -26.10 -9.25 -12.55
CA LEU A 534 -24.80 -9.77 -12.12
C LEU A 534 -24.81 -11.31 -12.08
N LEU A 535 -25.83 -11.89 -11.46
CA LEU A 535 -25.98 -13.33 -11.19
C LEU A 535 -27.45 -13.75 -11.32
N PRO A 536 -27.97 -13.95 -12.53
CA PRO A 536 -29.38 -14.29 -12.77
C PRO A 536 -29.84 -15.54 -12.00
N ALA A 537 -28.98 -16.55 -11.89
CA ALA A 537 -29.27 -17.79 -11.18
C ALA A 537 -29.45 -17.59 -9.66
N SER A 538 -28.81 -16.58 -9.08
CA SER A 538 -28.94 -16.22 -7.65
C SER A 538 -30.14 -15.30 -7.38
N ALA A 539 -30.55 -14.49 -8.35
CA ALA A 539 -31.53 -13.44 -8.14
C ALA A 539 -32.93 -13.96 -7.82
N ALA A 540 -33.41 -14.98 -8.54
CA ALA A 540 -34.75 -15.54 -8.33
C ALA A 540 -34.90 -16.22 -6.94
N PRO A 541 -33.97 -17.11 -6.51
CA PRO A 541 -34.00 -17.69 -5.16
C PRO A 541 -33.90 -16.66 -4.02
N LEU A 542 -33.23 -15.54 -4.24
CA LEU A 542 -33.03 -14.49 -3.24
C LEU A 542 -34.11 -13.39 -3.28
N ALA A 543 -35.06 -13.40 -4.20
CA ALA A 543 -36.03 -12.32 -4.42
C ALA A 543 -36.78 -11.90 -3.12
N ALA A 544 -37.15 -12.84 -2.27
CA ALA A 544 -37.88 -12.57 -1.03
C ALA A 544 -37.10 -11.72 -0.01
N TRP A 545 -35.77 -11.75 -0.04
CA TRP A 545 -34.93 -10.92 0.83
C TRP A 545 -34.84 -9.45 0.36
N PHE A 546 -35.39 -9.15 -0.82
CA PHE A 546 -35.48 -7.80 -1.38
C PHE A 546 -36.92 -7.26 -1.40
N ASP A 547 -37.90 -8.05 -0.96
CA ASP A 547 -39.30 -7.62 -0.87
C ASP A 547 -39.62 -7.13 0.54
N PRO A 548 -39.88 -5.83 0.75
CA PRO A 548 -40.21 -5.28 2.07
C PRO A 548 -41.48 -5.89 2.71
N ALA A 549 -42.36 -6.56 1.93
CA ALA A 549 -43.53 -7.26 2.44
C ALA A 549 -43.19 -8.66 2.99
N ASP A 550 -42.03 -9.22 2.68
CA ASP A 550 -41.59 -10.53 3.17
C ASP A 550 -40.81 -10.40 4.48
N SER A 551 -41.10 -11.27 5.43
CA SER A 551 -40.46 -11.28 6.75
C SER A 551 -38.96 -11.59 6.72
N ARG A 552 -38.43 -12.10 5.63
CA ARG A 552 -36.99 -12.36 5.40
C ARG A 552 -36.22 -11.10 5.02
N CYS A 553 -36.91 -10.09 4.49
CA CYS A 553 -36.29 -8.82 4.13
C CYS A 553 -35.83 -8.08 5.38
N GLN A 554 -34.53 -7.77 5.46
CA GLN A 554 -33.95 -7.00 6.55
C GLN A 554 -33.89 -5.52 6.16
N PRO A 555 -33.95 -4.57 7.12
CA PRO A 555 -33.67 -3.16 6.81
C PRO A 555 -32.34 -3.01 6.10
N THR A 556 -32.26 -2.11 5.10
CA THR A 556 -30.98 -1.85 4.43
C THR A 556 -29.96 -1.30 5.42
N TRP A 557 -28.71 -1.71 5.26
CA TRP A 557 -27.62 -0.97 5.87
C TRP A 557 -27.19 0.15 4.93
N GLY A 558 -27.05 1.36 5.45
CA GLY A 558 -26.68 2.50 4.61
C GLY A 558 -25.85 3.56 5.33
N CYS A 559 -25.08 4.31 4.56
CA CYS A 559 -24.19 5.35 5.04
C CYS A 559 -23.85 6.37 3.96
N VAL A 560 -23.22 7.48 4.38
CA VAL A 560 -22.70 8.50 3.47
C VAL A 560 -21.19 8.33 3.28
N ARG A 561 -20.78 8.09 2.04
CA ARG A 561 -19.39 8.03 1.60
C ARG A 561 -18.94 9.40 1.10
N CYS A 562 -17.63 9.66 1.15
CA CYS A 562 -17.00 10.84 0.57
C CYS A 562 -16.19 10.45 -0.67
N ALA A 563 -16.43 11.10 -1.80
CA ALA A 563 -15.65 10.97 -3.01
C ALA A 563 -15.11 12.33 -3.46
N SER A 564 -14.03 12.33 -4.23
CA SER A 564 -13.58 13.49 -5.01
C SER A 564 -14.19 13.45 -6.42
N HIS A 565 -14.13 14.56 -7.13
CA HIS A 565 -14.65 14.64 -8.50
C HIS A 565 -13.94 13.67 -9.45
N ASP A 566 -12.62 13.48 -9.30
CA ASP A 566 -11.81 12.56 -10.11
C ASP A 566 -11.83 11.11 -9.59
N ARG A 567 -12.59 10.84 -8.52
CA ARG A 567 -12.74 9.53 -7.87
C ARG A 567 -11.44 8.93 -7.32
N LEU A 568 -10.39 9.75 -7.13
CA LEU A 568 -9.16 9.36 -6.47
C LEU A 568 -9.15 9.85 -5.02
N PRO A 569 -8.58 9.11 -4.07
CA PRO A 569 -8.41 9.57 -2.69
C PRO A 569 -7.62 10.86 -2.60
N ILE A 570 -7.83 11.60 -1.53
CA ILE A 570 -7.02 12.75 -1.15
C ILE A 570 -6.16 12.32 0.03
N ALA A 571 -4.84 12.26 -0.17
CA ALA A 571 -3.87 11.86 0.85
C ALA A 571 -2.64 12.77 0.77
N GLY A 572 -2.45 13.66 1.76
CA GLY A 572 -1.32 14.56 1.78
C GLY A 572 -1.51 15.77 2.70
N TRP A 573 -0.52 16.64 2.71
CA TRP A 573 -0.52 17.86 3.49
C TRP A 573 -1.46 18.92 2.90
N VAL A 574 -2.09 19.73 3.75
CA VAL A 574 -3.03 20.80 3.33
C VAL A 574 -2.24 22.08 3.10
N SER A 575 -1.91 22.36 1.85
CA SER A 575 -1.02 23.47 1.45
C SER A 575 -1.57 24.87 1.79
N SER A 576 -2.88 25.00 1.95
CA SER A 576 -3.56 26.24 2.32
C SER A 576 -3.63 26.51 3.83
N ALA A 577 -3.20 25.54 4.65
CA ALA A 577 -3.19 25.63 6.11
C ALA A 577 -1.78 25.94 6.65
N PRO A 578 -1.66 26.38 7.92
CA PRO A 578 -0.39 26.35 8.63
C PRO A 578 0.26 24.96 8.59
N PRO A 579 1.59 24.84 8.74
CA PRO A 579 2.28 23.55 8.75
C PRO A 579 1.68 22.57 9.76
N GLY A 580 1.73 21.27 9.43
CA GLY A 580 1.26 20.22 10.31
C GLY A 580 -0.18 19.75 10.07
N LEU A 581 -0.95 20.37 9.16
CA LEU A 581 -2.27 19.85 8.78
C LEU A 581 -2.17 18.91 7.57
N TRP A 582 -2.73 17.71 7.75
CA TRP A 582 -2.78 16.65 6.74
C TRP A 582 -4.23 16.20 6.52
N ALA A 583 -4.48 15.52 5.42
CA ALA A 583 -5.80 14.94 5.17
C ALA A 583 -5.69 13.57 4.50
N LEU A 584 -6.60 12.69 4.90
CA LEU A 584 -6.90 11.42 4.25
C LEU A 584 -8.41 11.28 4.11
N THR A 585 -8.94 11.59 2.93
CA THR A 585 -10.39 11.60 2.68
C THR A 585 -10.70 11.18 1.24
N ALA A 586 -11.96 11.25 0.87
CA ALA A 586 -12.45 10.95 -0.48
C ALA A 586 -12.13 9.55 -1.00
N LEU A 587 -12.10 8.53 -0.12
CA LEU A 587 -11.86 7.13 -0.49
C LEU A 587 -12.98 6.54 -1.36
N GLY A 588 -14.17 7.16 -1.39
CA GLY A 588 -15.32 6.71 -2.17
C GLY A 588 -15.74 5.29 -1.83
N ALA A 589 -15.90 4.46 -2.85
CA ALA A 589 -16.24 3.03 -2.71
C ALA A 589 -14.98 2.13 -2.57
N ARG A 590 -13.77 2.70 -2.50
CA ARG A 590 -12.51 1.95 -2.49
C ARG A 590 -11.73 2.09 -1.17
N GLY A 591 -12.44 2.39 -0.07
CA GLY A 591 -11.81 2.56 1.24
C GLY A 591 -11.02 1.34 1.69
N LEU A 592 -11.54 0.14 1.48
CA LEU A 592 -10.88 -1.11 1.83
C LEU A 592 -9.61 -1.36 0.99
N THR A 593 -9.64 -1.00 -0.27
CA THR A 593 -8.48 -1.15 -1.16
C THR A 593 -7.39 -0.10 -0.89
N LEU A 594 -7.76 1.16 -0.56
CA LEU A 594 -6.82 2.28 -0.63
C LEU A 594 -6.46 2.93 0.70
N SER A 595 -7.21 2.68 1.79
CA SER A 595 -6.97 3.38 3.07
C SER A 595 -5.58 3.10 3.65
N VAL A 596 -5.15 1.84 3.65
CA VAL A 596 -3.85 1.44 4.19
C VAL A 596 -2.70 2.05 3.38
N LEU A 597 -2.77 1.98 2.04
CA LEU A 597 -1.80 2.61 1.15
C LEU A 597 -1.69 4.12 1.40
N CYS A 598 -2.83 4.81 1.52
CA CYS A 598 -2.87 6.26 1.74
C CYS A 598 -2.35 6.65 3.14
N GLY A 599 -2.65 5.86 4.17
CA GLY A 599 -2.10 6.05 5.51
C GLY A 599 -0.57 5.91 5.55
N GLU A 600 -0.04 4.88 4.92
CA GLU A 600 1.40 4.67 4.76
C GLU A 600 2.06 5.77 3.91
N LEU A 601 1.38 6.26 2.87
CA LEU A 601 1.87 7.37 2.05
C LEU A 601 2.05 8.65 2.87
N ILE A 602 1.07 9.02 3.70
CA ILE A 602 1.15 10.20 4.57
C ILE A 602 2.31 10.02 5.57
N ALA A 603 2.41 8.88 6.22
CA ALA A 603 3.47 8.61 7.16
C ALA A 603 4.86 8.64 6.51
N ALA A 604 5.00 8.08 5.30
CA ALA A 604 6.24 8.11 4.54
C ALA A 604 6.64 9.53 4.12
N GLN A 605 5.69 10.36 3.68
CA GLN A 605 5.94 11.76 3.35
C GLN A 605 6.37 12.56 4.57
N LEU A 606 5.71 12.34 5.71
CA LEU A 606 5.99 13.03 6.97
C LEU A 606 7.41 12.75 7.47
N HIS A 607 7.93 11.53 7.29
CA HIS A 607 9.25 11.13 7.76
C HIS A 607 10.35 11.14 6.68
N GLY A 608 10.03 11.48 5.44
CA GLY A 608 10.99 11.43 4.33
C GLY A 608 11.49 10.01 4.03
N GLU A 609 10.61 9.03 4.16
CA GLU A 609 10.87 7.62 3.90
C GLU A 609 10.74 7.30 2.40
N PRO A 610 11.23 6.14 1.94
CA PRO A 610 10.86 5.63 0.62
C PRO A 610 9.35 5.55 0.49
N LEU A 611 8.77 6.06 -0.60
CA LEU A 611 7.32 6.02 -0.79
C LEU A 611 6.83 4.58 -1.05
N PRO A 612 5.60 4.21 -0.61
CA PRO A 612 5.03 2.88 -0.85
C PRO A 612 4.55 2.68 -2.28
N LEU A 613 4.66 3.68 -3.13
CA LEU A 613 4.26 3.69 -4.52
C LEU A 613 5.12 4.66 -5.32
N ASP A 614 5.01 4.59 -6.64
CA ASP A 614 5.70 5.46 -7.59
C ASP A 614 5.44 6.94 -7.27
N ALA A 615 6.50 7.76 -7.30
CA ALA A 615 6.41 9.18 -6.97
C ALA A 615 5.40 9.95 -7.84
N LYS A 616 5.22 9.56 -9.12
CA LYS A 616 4.20 10.14 -9.99
C LYS A 616 2.79 9.73 -9.56
N LEU A 617 2.60 8.47 -9.16
CA LEU A 617 1.30 8.00 -8.63
C LEU A 617 0.97 8.70 -7.31
N ALA A 618 1.95 8.94 -6.44
CA ALA A 618 1.75 9.68 -5.20
C ALA A 618 1.20 11.09 -5.44
N GLN A 619 1.67 11.77 -6.51
CA GLN A 619 1.17 13.10 -6.90
C GLN A 619 -0.32 13.10 -7.29
N HIS A 620 -0.84 11.97 -7.81
CA HIS A 620 -2.27 11.82 -8.09
C HIS A 620 -3.14 11.70 -6.82
N LEU A 621 -2.54 11.47 -5.67
CA LEU A 621 -3.24 11.42 -4.38
C LEU A 621 -3.10 12.73 -3.58
N GLY A 622 -2.09 13.54 -3.90
CA GLY A 622 -1.78 14.78 -3.20
C GLY A 622 -2.85 15.87 -3.34
N THR A 623 -2.90 16.78 -2.39
CA THR A 623 -3.85 17.91 -2.36
C THR A 623 -3.61 18.94 -3.44
N GLU A 624 -2.38 19.07 -3.94
CA GLU A 624 -1.99 20.04 -4.98
C GLU A 624 -2.76 19.87 -6.30
N ARG A 625 -3.21 18.64 -6.61
CA ARG A 625 -4.03 18.40 -7.81
C ARG A 625 -5.37 19.13 -7.77
N LEU A 626 -5.93 19.32 -6.56
CA LEU A 626 -7.25 19.92 -6.37
C LEU A 626 -7.29 21.39 -6.78
N ALA A 627 -6.21 22.13 -6.55
CA ALA A 627 -6.10 23.52 -6.99
C ALA A 627 -6.19 23.64 -8.52
N ARG A 628 -5.59 22.70 -9.25
CA ARG A 628 -5.66 22.64 -10.72
C ARG A 628 -7.07 22.30 -11.21
N GLN A 629 -7.77 21.39 -10.53
CA GLN A 629 -9.15 21.02 -10.90
C GLN A 629 -10.13 22.18 -10.72
N VAL A 630 -10.02 22.93 -9.62
CA VAL A 630 -10.85 24.12 -9.37
C VAL A 630 -10.61 25.19 -10.44
N GLN A 631 -9.38 25.37 -10.90
CA GLN A 631 -9.03 26.31 -11.94
C GLN A 631 -9.60 25.91 -13.31
N HIS A 632 -9.51 24.62 -13.69
CA HIS A 632 -10.13 24.09 -14.92
C HIS A 632 -11.65 24.21 -14.90
N ALA A 633 -12.30 23.85 -13.81
CA ALA A 633 -13.76 23.96 -13.67
C ALA A 633 -14.27 25.41 -13.71
N LYS A 634 -13.46 26.41 -13.34
CA LYS A 634 -13.79 27.85 -13.52
C LYS A 634 -13.70 28.25 -14.98
N ILE A 635 -12.65 27.82 -15.69
CA ILE A 635 -12.45 28.16 -17.12
C ILE A 635 -13.58 27.53 -17.97
N GLU A 636 -14.00 26.30 -17.70
CA GLU A 636 -15.12 25.64 -18.40
C GLU A 636 -16.49 26.31 -18.12
N LYS A 637 -16.66 26.99 -17.00
CA LYS A 637 -17.91 27.72 -16.70
C LYS A 637 -17.93 29.15 -17.29
N GLU A 638 -16.76 29.67 -17.62
CA GLU A 638 -16.60 31.02 -18.21
C GLU A 638 -16.50 30.94 -19.75
N SER A 639 -16.32 29.76 -20.33
CA SER A 639 -16.38 29.47 -21.78
C SER A 639 -17.75 28.92 -22.20
#